data_3a8f6a785f60384381ef9b3beb9f2617
#
_entry.id   3a8f6a785f60384381ef9b3beb9f2617
#
_cell.length_a   1.000
_cell.length_b   1.000
_cell.length_c   1.000
_cell.angle_alpha   90.00
_cell.angle_beta   90.00
_cell.angle_gamma   90.00
#
_symmetry.space_group_name_H-M   'P 1'
#
loop_
_entity.id
_entity.type
_entity.pdbx_description
1 polymer ?
#
loop_
_entity_poly.entity_id
_entity_poly.type
_entity_poly.pdbx_seq_one_letter_code
_entity_poly.pdbx_strand_id
1 'polypeptide(L)'
;MTGTAGPARRNRLHRLAGVVVLLAPLLVAGSASEPREAPRLAAAADETPVDAGRITYAGTEHRSIGRTVSTTSSDPLFGTGPAHYDQDPFVRGDVMVFTSLRDSVRPQVYVRGADGAVRRLTSDRDAAHPELSPDGRTVVFDSEERGADGTVQRDLWIIDVDGTGLRRLMDTPNNETSPTFSPDGTRVAFSCDSGAGGAGIIYEQAVSGGAARPVSHVTGNATEPAWNPVDDDAHRDQIAYTLTPGVKEDDPRLWVTEGRPGTDRELLAGGQATWRTRSAAWLADGTGLVFLGRDCTCEYERVYRGTAFDTAAPTTVLDENRKLDSPTWTGPLDTGTVIVSRQTSRRPDDKNEETAVVATLQDVRQDGSDPRDLGVSVLWEDPGAVDNADLLFNPGKDYDPWTERQSYTPDGRRIVVTRFEGAKGSRTQRIWLADADGGNAAAMPLAGRSPGDWDTDPAFSPDGTKLAFTRTSPGGVGENAGPGSVLVADVATGAIIGKVVPPAGQLTGQDAQPAWSPDGTTLAFTRNHVIRGLGGIKHIWTAPVNALDQQHDLSARICPGECKKIDDSPAFSPDGTRIAFNRKDGGNDQNSGRGGILITSPNGDECRVVLPDTRRDDPGACGQDLPDTPPNGPFQPRDVAWSPDGGRLVMSSRREAAPKSPEQLSVLDLSSGALTSFGGRLDGRQKEPAFQQSVDLSLTAPPTAPSIEVGDTGEVAVTVTNRGPAPSPGTVFTIDAPPGVRLEELTTPAGSCGAASPQCDLGVLRPGRSVTVTARLTGVSTGDQRIGWSVAGAVVDPNPTDNATGTVVPVRDAPAPTPT
;
A
#
# COMPACT_ATOMS: atom_id res chain seq x y z
N MET A 1 37.04 -13.34 52.75
CA MET A 1 38.24 -14.17 52.67
C MET A 1 38.48 -14.32 51.16
N THR A 2 39.36 -13.55 50.65
CA THR A 2 40.65 -13.91 50.02
C THR A 2 40.42 -14.74 48.76
N GLY A 3 40.87 -14.48 47.55
CA GLY A 3 41.78 -13.49 47.06
C GLY A 3 42.17 -13.87 45.63
N THR A 4 42.47 -12.87 44.81
CA THR A 4 43.63 -12.77 43.92
C THR A 4 43.79 -13.81 42.80
N ALA A 5 44.19 -13.62 41.59
CA ALA A 5 44.91 -12.56 40.88
C ALA A 5 44.94 -12.91 39.37
N GLY A 6 45.07 -11.93 38.49
CA GLY A 6 45.50 -12.19 37.12
C GLY A 6 47.00 -12.51 37.04
N PRO A 7 47.71 -12.66 35.92
CA PRO A 7 47.95 -11.53 34.97
C PRO A 7 48.18 -11.88 33.49
N ALA A 8 48.35 -10.91 32.74
CA ALA A 8 49.44 -10.40 31.84
C ALA A 8 49.42 -10.65 30.33
N ARG A 9 49.30 -9.56 29.66
CA ARG A 9 50.04 -9.06 28.45
C ARG A 9 50.85 -10.02 27.56
N ARG A 10 50.62 -9.88 26.27
CA ARG A 10 51.77 -9.80 25.31
C ARG A 10 51.42 -8.93 24.08
N ASN A 11 52.22 -7.89 23.89
CA ASN A 11 52.37 -7.02 22.73
C ASN A 11 52.91 -7.79 21.50
N ARG A 12 52.52 -7.38 20.31
CA ARG A 12 53.41 -7.32 19.15
C ARG A 12 53.06 -6.14 18.24
N LEU A 13 54.06 -5.29 18.10
CA LEU A 13 54.23 -4.22 17.11
C LEU A 13 54.43 -4.79 15.71
N HIS A 14 54.02 -4.04 14.70
CA HIS A 14 54.69 -3.68 13.43
C HIS A 14 53.60 -3.17 12.45
N ARG A 15 53.68 -2.12 11.64
CA ARG A 15 54.72 -1.19 11.19
C ARG A 15 54.05 0.02 10.63
N LEU A 16 54.63 1.17 10.79
CA LEU A 16 54.30 2.44 10.17
C LEU A 16 54.49 2.40 8.63
N ALA A 17 53.61 3.05 7.90
CA ALA A 17 53.91 3.65 6.62
C ALA A 17 53.37 5.09 6.63
N GLY A 18 54.23 6.04 6.46
CA GLY A 18 53.96 7.46 6.56
C GLY A 18 53.28 8.01 5.31
N VAL A 19 52.40 8.98 5.53
CA VAL A 19 51.92 9.90 4.50
C VAL A 19 52.27 11.31 4.93
N VAL A 20 52.99 11.98 4.05
CA VAL A 20 53.46 13.36 4.18
C VAL A 20 52.28 14.29 4.00
N VAL A 21 51.99 15.12 5.00
CA VAL A 21 51.04 16.24 4.92
C VAL A 21 51.84 17.52 4.67
N LEU A 22 51.62 18.15 3.52
CA LEU A 22 52.06 19.50 3.21
C LEU A 22 51.10 20.53 3.85
N LEU A 23 51.62 21.27 4.80
CA LEU A 23 50.97 22.45 5.39
C LEU A 23 51.26 23.67 4.50
N ALA A 24 50.24 24.38 4.05
CA ALA A 24 50.30 25.72 3.54
C ALA A 24 49.64 26.72 4.53
N PRO A 25 50.12 27.94 4.67
CA PRO A 25 49.75 28.84 5.74
C PRO A 25 48.41 29.56 5.48
N LEU A 26 47.59 29.68 6.52
CA LEU A 26 46.40 30.51 6.56
C LEU A 26 46.79 31.99 6.62
N LEU A 27 46.34 32.77 5.64
CA LEU A 27 46.16 34.21 5.72
C LEU A 27 44.75 34.52 6.20
N VAL A 28 44.67 35.13 7.35
CA VAL A 28 43.42 35.70 7.90
C VAL A 28 43.18 37.04 7.23
N ALA A 29 42.20 37.13 6.38
CA ALA A 29 41.57 38.39 5.95
C ALA A 29 40.14 38.46 6.51
N GLY A 30 39.88 39.43 7.37
CA GLY A 30 38.57 39.71 7.86
C GLY A 30 37.68 40.24 6.71
N SER A 31 36.53 39.66 6.52
CA SER A 31 35.49 40.14 5.63
C SER A 31 34.17 40.29 6.39
N ALA A 32 33.54 41.45 6.20
CA ALA A 32 32.28 41.88 6.72
C ALA A 32 31.17 40.87 6.35
N SER A 33 30.27 40.61 7.29
CA SER A 33 29.09 39.78 7.11
C SER A 33 28.10 40.46 6.17
N GLU A 34 27.97 39.95 4.94
CA GLU A 34 26.80 40.18 4.10
C GLU A 34 25.59 39.36 4.60
N PRO A 35 24.37 39.88 4.48
CA PRO A 35 23.18 39.12 4.89
C PRO A 35 23.01 37.89 3.99
N ARG A 36 22.95 36.71 4.62
CA ARG A 36 22.59 35.47 3.93
C ARG A 36 21.19 35.63 3.33
N GLU A 37 21.11 35.69 2.01
CA GLU A 37 19.88 35.42 1.28
C GLU A 37 19.36 34.03 1.68
N ALA A 38 18.05 33.96 1.99
CA ALA A 38 17.36 32.69 2.19
C ALA A 38 17.55 31.82 0.93
N PRO A 39 17.72 30.50 1.07
CA PRO A 39 17.84 29.64 -0.09
C PRO A 39 16.53 29.72 -0.89
N ARG A 40 16.53 30.48 -1.97
CA ARG A 40 15.53 30.36 -3.02
C ARG A 40 15.63 28.92 -3.49
N LEU A 41 14.49 28.22 -3.58
CA LEU A 41 14.38 26.97 -4.32
C LEU A 41 15.05 27.21 -5.69
N ALA A 42 16.24 26.65 -5.86
CA ALA A 42 16.98 26.77 -7.11
C ALA A 42 16.08 26.18 -8.20
N ALA A 43 15.86 26.92 -9.27
CA ALA A 43 15.26 26.40 -10.48
C ALA A 43 16.18 25.24 -10.94
N ALA A 44 15.66 24.03 -10.94
CA ALA A 44 16.39 22.83 -11.33
C ALA A 44 16.72 22.94 -12.83
N ALA A 45 18.01 22.83 -13.12
CA ALA A 45 18.48 22.61 -14.49
C ALA A 45 18.41 21.10 -14.76
N ASP A 46 17.78 20.71 -15.88
CA ASP A 46 17.70 19.33 -16.39
C ASP A 46 17.01 18.31 -15.47
N GLU A 47 15.75 18.57 -15.08
CA GLU A 47 14.92 17.54 -14.47
C GLU A 47 14.35 16.61 -15.54
N THR A 48 14.59 15.31 -15.42
CA THR A 48 13.82 14.27 -16.09
C THR A 48 12.33 14.54 -15.87
N PRO A 49 11.45 14.40 -16.90
CA PRO A 49 10.03 14.61 -16.73
C PRO A 49 9.50 13.78 -15.55
N VAL A 50 8.96 14.44 -14.55
CA VAL A 50 8.32 13.74 -13.43
C VAL A 50 7.02 13.15 -13.95
N ASP A 51 6.91 11.81 -13.83
CA ASP A 51 5.68 11.08 -14.22
C ASP A 51 4.59 11.39 -13.19
N ALA A 52 3.85 12.45 -13.42
CA ALA A 52 2.89 13.01 -12.48
C ALA A 52 1.52 12.31 -12.52
N GLY A 53 0.73 12.49 -11.46
CA GLY A 53 -0.60 11.89 -11.34
C GLY A 53 -0.60 10.47 -10.82
N ARG A 54 0.46 10.05 -10.16
CA ARG A 54 0.60 8.73 -9.54
C ARG A 54 -0.07 8.68 -8.17
N ILE A 55 -0.25 7.48 -7.65
CA ILE A 55 -0.71 7.20 -6.29
C ILE A 55 0.44 6.53 -5.56
N THR A 56 0.93 7.15 -4.47
CA THR A 56 1.88 6.51 -3.55
C THR A 56 1.16 5.73 -2.48
N TYR A 57 1.82 4.69 -1.98
CA TYR A 57 1.36 3.89 -0.85
C TYR A 57 2.56 3.25 -0.14
N ALA A 58 2.38 2.90 1.12
CA ALA A 58 3.33 2.04 1.83
C ALA A 58 3.02 0.58 1.52
N GLY A 59 3.98 -0.12 0.91
CA GLY A 59 3.89 -1.54 0.58
C GLY A 59 4.75 -2.37 1.52
N THR A 60 4.21 -3.44 2.09
CA THR A 60 4.88 -4.01 3.26
C THR A 60 5.03 -5.50 3.28
N GLU A 61 4.07 -6.23 2.84
CA GLU A 61 4.04 -7.67 2.97
C GLU A 61 3.49 -8.27 1.70
N HIS A 62 4.18 -9.23 1.15
CA HIS A 62 3.65 -9.97 0.02
C HIS A 62 3.89 -11.47 0.19
N ARG A 63 3.05 -12.25 -0.45
CA ARG A 63 3.26 -13.69 -0.64
C ARG A 63 3.78 -13.96 -2.02
N SER A 64 4.78 -14.81 -2.11
CA SER A 64 5.37 -15.25 -3.38
C SER A 64 5.58 -16.77 -3.35
N ILE A 65 5.70 -17.35 -4.53
CA ILE A 65 6.15 -18.73 -4.64
C ILE A 65 7.66 -18.74 -4.80
N GLY A 66 8.34 -19.47 -3.91
CA GLY A 66 9.78 -19.66 -3.91
C GLY A 66 10.19 -21.04 -4.37
N ARG A 67 11.37 -21.13 -4.98
CA ARG A 67 12.08 -22.40 -5.25
C ARG A 67 13.34 -22.42 -4.41
N THR A 68 13.59 -23.52 -3.72
CA THR A 68 14.83 -23.69 -2.93
C THR A 68 16.07 -23.62 -3.83
N VAL A 69 17.06 -22.85 -3.39
CA VAL A 69 18.38 -22.75 -4.03
C VAL A 69 19.48 -23.27 -3.10
N SER A 70 19.21 -23.25 -1.78
CA SER A 70 20.03 -23.87 -0.73
C SER A 70 19.15 -24.28 0.43
N THR A 71 19.70 -24.93 1.44
CA THR A 71 18.98 -25.26 2.66
C THR A 71 18.55 -24.05 3.50
N THR A 72 19.05 -22.86 3.18
CA THR A 72 18.79 -21.64 3.96
C THR A 72 18.16 -20.52 3.11
N SER A 73 17.90 -20.77 1.83
CA SER A 73 17.35 -19.75 0.95
C SER A 73 16.50 -20.32 -0.19
N SER A 74 15.50 -19.55 -0.57
CA SER A 74 14.68 -19.76 -1.76
C SER A 74 14.64 -18.49 -2.60
N ASP A 75 14.62 -18.65 -3.92
CA ASP A 75 14.45 -17.55 -4.87
C ASP A 75 12.99 -17.42 -5.33
N PRO A 76 12.50 -16.22 -5.60
CA PRO A 76 11.18 -16.02 -6.20
C PRO A 76 11.09 -16.73 -7.54
N LEU A 77 10.09 -17.58 -7.71
CA LEU A 77 9.92 -18.36 -8.94
C LEU A 77 9.56 -17.48 -10.16
N PHE A 78 8.89 -16.36 -9.93
CA PHE A 78 8.45 -15.43 -10.97
C PHE A 78 9.36 -14.19 -11.11
N GLY A 79 10.57 -14.24 -10.55
CA GLY A 79 11.54 -13.14 -10.62
C GLY A 79 11.29 -12.07 -9.56
N THR A 80 11.89 -10.89 -9.79
CA THR A 80 11.87 -9.73 -8.87
C THR A 80 10.77 -8.72 -9.22
N GLY A 81 9.83 -9.08 -10.07
CA GLY A 81 8.67 -8.25 -10.38
C GLY A 81 7.67 -8.21 -9.23
N PRO A 82 6.55 -7.48 -9.40
CA PRO A 82 5.51 -7.40 -8.39
C PRO A 82 5.12 -8.78 -7.90
N ALA A 83 5.15 -9.00 -6.60
CA ALA A 83 4.67 -10.23 -6.01
C ALA A 83 3.15 -10.20 -5.99
N HIS A 84 2.54 -11.04 -6.78
CA HIS A 84 1.12 -11.03 -7.02
C HIS A 84 0.30 -11.74 -5.93
N TYR A 85 0.84 -11.84 -4.72
CA TYR A 85 0.21 -12.58 -3.63
C TYR A 85 -0.02 -14.05 -4.01
N ASP A 86 1.03 -14.66 -4.59
CA ASP A 86 0.98 -16.04 -5.06
C ASP A 86 1.08 -17.02 -3.90
N GLN A 87 0.21 -18.02 -3.86
CA GLN A 87 0.15 -19.02 -2.78
C GLN A 87 -0.37 -20.36 -3.29
N ASP A 88 -0.35 -21.38 -2.42
CA ASP A 88 -0.87 -22.73 -2.65
C ASP A 88 -0.30 -23.39 -3.93
N PRO A 89 1.02 -23.41 -4.13
CA PRO A 89 1.59 -24.05 -5.30
C PRO A 89 1.45 -25.58 -5.22
N PHE A 90 0.98 -26.19 -6.30
CA PHE A 90 1.03 -27.63 -6.49
C PHE A 90 1.69 -27.93 -7.83
N VAL A 91 2.67 -28.84 -7.83
CA VAL A 91 3.44 -29.18 -9.04
C VAL A 91 3.26 -30.66 -9.38
N ARG A 92 2.99 -30.93 -10.66
CA ARG A 92 3.00 -32.29 -11.22
C ARG A 92 3.71 -32.28 -12.58
N GLY A 93 4.85 -32.97 -12.65
CA GLY A 93 5.75 -32.87 -13.81
C GLY A 93 6.26 -31.44 -13.99
N ASP A 94 6.07 -30.89 -15.19
CA ASP A 94 6.49 -29.52 -15.54
C ASP A 94 5.34 -28.51 -15.42
N VAL A 95 4.17 -28.91 -14.94
CA VAL A 95 3.01 -28.05 -14.78
C VAL A 95 2.81 -27.71 -13.32
N MET A 96 2.56 -26.44 -13.04
CA MET A 96 2.23 -25.95 -11.69
C MET A 96 0.89 -25.25 -11.73
N VAL A 97 0.05 -25.52 -10.72
CA VAL A 97 -1.13 -24.70 -10.41
C VAL A 97 -0.92 -23.98 -9.10
N PHE A 98 -1.52 -22.81 -8.96
CA PHE A 98 -1.38 -21.98 -7.77
C PHE A 98 -2.52 -20.94 -7.72
N THR A 99 -2.72 -20.30 -6.57
CA THR A 99 -3.63 -19.18 -6.42
C THR A 99 -2.89 -17.87 -6.44
N SER A 100 -3.54 -16.82 -6.95
CA SER A 100 -2.93 -15.50 -7.09
C SER A 100 -3.98 -14.39 -7.16
N LEU A 101 -3.57 -13.19 -6.74
CA LEU A 101 -4.32 -11.94 -6.90
C LEU A 101 -3.85 -11.10 -8.10
N ARG A 102 -2.92 -11.59 -8.94
CA ARG A 102 -2.19 -10.80 -9.96
C ARG A 102 -3.05 -9.97 -10.92
N ASP A 103 -4.26 -10.34 -11.18
CA ASP A 103 -5.19 -9.61 -12.04
C ASP A 103 -6.65 -9.68 -11.56
N SER A 104 -6.84 -9.94 -10.26
CA SER A 104 -8.15 -10.03 -9.63
C SER A 104 -8.08 -9.55 -8.19
N VAL A 105 -9.18 -8.99 -7.69
CA VAL A 105 -9.35 -8.63 -6.28
C VAL A 105 -9.58 -9.83 -5.36
N ARG A 106 -9.87 -10.99 -5.94
CA ARG A 106 -10.03 -12.26 -5.24
C ARG A 106 -9.02 -13.26 -5.75
N PRO A 107 -8.53 -14.19 -4.91
CA PRO A 107 -7.65 -15.25 -5.37
C PRO A 107 -8.32 -16.03 -6.50
N GLN A 108 -7.57 -16.22 -7.57
CA GLN A 108 -7.96 -17.03 -8.71
C GLN A 108 -6.96 -18.16 -8.89
N VAL A 109 -7.39 -19.25 -9.52
CA VAL A 109 -6.50 -20.33 -9.91
C VAL A 109 -5.78 -19.98 -11.20
N TYR A 110 -4.48 -20.19 -11.19
CA TYR A 110 -3.57 -20.03 -12.33
C TYR A 110 -2.86 -21.33 -12.64
N VAL A 111 -2.50 -21.51 -13.89
CA VAL A 111 -1.60 -22.58 -14.34
C VAL A 111 -0.35 -21.98 -14.96
N ARG A 112 0.81 -22.53 -14.59
CA ARG A 112 2.09 -22.30 -15.25
C ARG A 112 2.44 -23.56 -16.03
N GLY A 113 2.48 -23.46 -17.37
CA GLY A 113 2.83 -24.57 -18.24
C GLY A 113 4.32 -24.89 -18.26
N ALA A 114 4.69 -25.96 -18.93
CA ALA A 114 6.09 -26.39 -19.14
C ALA A 114 6.93 -25.33 -19.89
N ASP A 115 6.28 -24.49 -20.70
CA ASP A 115 6.88 -23.35 -21.41
C ASP A 115 7.14 -22.14 -20.50
N GLY A 116 6.74 -22.22 -19.23
CA GLY A 116 6.84 -21.14 -18.25
C GLY A 116 5.74 -20.09 -18.37
N ALA A 117 4.84 -20.17 -19.35
CA ALA A 117 3.72 -19.25 -19.49
C ALA A 117 2.70 -19.42 -18.36
N VAL A 118 2.27 -18.30 -17.79
CA VAL A 118 1.26 -18.25 -16.73
C VAL A 118 -0.08 -17.84 -17.32
N ARG A 119 -1.12 -18.58 -17.00
CA ARG A 119 -2.48 -18.33 -17.48
C ARG A 119 -3.49 -18.51 -16.37
N ARG A 120 -4.45 -17.59 -16.27
CA ARG A 120 -5.58 -17.67 -15.34
C ARG A 120 -6.58 -18.71 -15.81
N LEU A 121 -7.08 -19.54 -14.89
CA LEU A 121 -8.10 -20.55 -15.14
C LEU A 121 -9.49 -20.12 -14.69
N THR A 122 -9.59 -19.40 -13.56
CA THR A 122 -10.88 -19.01 -12.97
C THR A 122 -11.13 -17.52 -13.06
N SER A 123 -12.40 -17.10 -12.98
CA SER A 123 -12.85 -15.71 -12.87
C SER A 123 -14.00 -15.60 -11.88
N ASP A 124 -14.10 -14.41 -11.22
CA ASP A 124 -15.21 -14.06 -10.33
C ASP A 124 -15.43 -15.01 -9.13
N ARG A 125 -14.33 -15.64 -8.68
CA ARG A 125 -14.35 -16.60 -7.57
C ARG A 125 -13.38 -16.20 -6.48
N ASP A 126 -13.47 -16.89 -5.36
CA ASP A 126 -12.53 -16.86 -4.26
C ASP A 126 -11.92 -18.25 -4.13
N ALA A 127 -11.02 -18.57 -5.05
CA ALA A 127 -10.47 -19.91 -5.21
C ALA A 127 -9.21 -20.11 -4.37
N ALA A 128 -9.04 -21.32 -3.79
CA ALA A 128 -7.86 -21.71 -3.03
C ALA A 128 -7.51 -23.21 -3.25
N HIS A 129 -6.33 -23.60 -2.79
CA HIS A 129 -5.83 -24.97 -2.71
C HIS A 129 -6.02 -25.77 -4.02
N PRO A 130 -5.52 -25.29 -5.17
CA PRO A 130 -5.65 -26.03 -6.43
C PRO A 130 -4.72 -27.24 -6.47
N GLU A 131 -5.20 -28.36 -6.97
CA GLU A 131 -4.40 -29.56 -7.25
C GLU A 131 -4.67 -30.11 -8.65
N LEU A 132 -3.61 -30.61 -9.31
CA LEU A 132 -3.67 -31.24 -10.63
C LEU A 132 -4.07 -32.72 -10.52
N SER A 133 -4.94 -33.16 -11.42
CA SER A 133 -5.22 -34.57 -11.64
C SER A 133 -3.96 -35.35 -12.02
N PRO A 134 -3.91 -36.68 -11.81
CA PRO A 134 -2.75 -37.50 -12.17
C PRO A 134 -2.31 -37.40 -13.63
N ASP A 135 -3.22 -37.20 -14.54
CA ASP A 135 -2.97 -37.01 -15.98
C ASP A 135 -2.60 -35.56 -16.36
N GLY A 136 -2.61 -34.63 -15.38
CA GLY A 136 -2.25 -33.21 -15.55
C GLY A 136 -3.25 -32.39 -16.37
N ARG A 137 -4.49 -32.87 -16.58
CA ARG A 137 -5.47 -32.21 -17.45
C ARG A 137 -6.55 -31.45 -16.73
N THR A 138 -6.80 -31.77 -15.47
CA THR A 138 -7.89 -31.24 -14.69
C THR A 138 -7.35 -30.67 -13.37
N VAL A 139 -7.95 -29.61 -12.87
CA VAL A 139 -7.63 -28.97 -11.59
C VAL A 139 -8.86 -29.06 -10.71
N VAL A 140 -8.69 -29.57 -9.49
CA VAL A 140 -9.66 -29.46 -8.41
C VAL A 140 -9.22 -28.34 -7.47
N PHE A 141 -10.16 -27.58 -6.93
CA PHE A 141 -9.89 -26.47 -6.01
C PHE A 141 -11.12 -26.20 -5.14
N ASP A 142 -10.96 -25.51 -4.04
CA ASP A 142 -12.10 -24.99 -3.27
C ASP A 142 -12.36 -23.53 -3.57
N SER A 143 -13.63 -23.11 -3.46
CA SER A 143 -14.05 -21.73 -3.71
C SER A 143 -15.11 -21.31 -2.72
N GLU A 144 -14.99 -20.08 -2.21
CA GLU A 144 -15.99 -19.47 -1.36
C GLU A 144 -17.24 -19.16 -2.17
N GLU A 145 -18.36 -19.64 -1.69
CA GLU A 145 -19.68 -19.42 -2.28
C GLU A 145 -20.62 -18.77 -1.25
N ARG A 146 -21.57 -18.02 -1.75
CA ARG A 146 -22.63 -17.47 -0.91
C ARG A 146 -23.96 -18.15 -1.23
N GLY A 147 -24.53 -18.79 -0.23
CA GLY A 147 -25.87 -19.35 -0.29
C GLY A 147 -26.95 -18.29 -0.47
N ALA A 148 -28.11 -18.70 -0.95
CA ALA A 148 -29.28 -17.81 -1.12
C ALA A 148 -29.78 -17.21 0.22
N ASP A 149 -29.47 -17.83 1.33
CA ASP A 149 -29.77 -17.39 2.70
C ASP A 149 -28.71 -16.42 3.28
N GLY A 150 -27.66 -16.13 2.49
CA GLY A 150 -26.56 -15.26 2.90
C GLY A 150 -25.43 -15.97 3.64
N THR A 151 -25.52 -17.27 3.90
CA THR A 151 -24.40 -18.05 4.47
C THR A 151 -23.22 -18.06 3.51
N VAL A 152 -22.01 -18.02 4.05
CA VAL A 152 -20.76 -18.12 3.30
C VAL A 152 -20.16 -19.48 3.62
N GLN A 153 -19.85 -20.24 2.59
CA GLN A 153 -19.26 -21.57 2.70
C GLN A 153 -18.26 -21.78 1.58
N ARG A 154 -17.36 -22.77 1.73
CA ARG A 154 -16.46 -23.19 0.68
C ARG A 154 -16.89 -24.53 0.13
N ASP A 155 -16.92 -24.63 -1.20
CA ASP A 155 -17.29 -25.82 -1.94
C ASP A 155 -16.19 -26.22 -2.91
N LEU A 156 -16.21 -27.50 -3.31
CA LEU A 156 -15.26 -28.03 -4.28
C LEU A 156 -15.71 -27.76 -5.71
N TRP A 157 -14.76 -27.34 -6.52
CA TRP A 157 -14.91 -27.09 -7.94
C TRP A 157 -13.84 -27.81 -8.74
N ILE A 158 -14.13 -28.04 -10.01
CA ILE A 158 -13.21 -28.68 -10.95
C ILE A 158 -13.23 -27.90 -12.27
N ILE A 159 -12.07 -27.82 -12.91
CA ILE A 159 -11.87 -27.13 -14.19
C ILE A 159 -10.76 -27.83 -14.98
N ASP A 160 -10.85 -27.83 -16.31
CA ASP A 160 -9.77 -28.31 -17.15
C ASP A 160 -8.62 -27.29 -17.23
N VAL A 161 -7.37 -27.76 -17.39
CA VAL A 161 -6.19 -26.88 -17.45
C VAL A 161 -6.23 -25.92 -18.63
N ASP A 162 -7.07 -26.13 -19.64
CA ASP A 162 -7.31 -25.21 -20.75
C ASP A 162 -8.30 -24.07 -20.39
N GLY A 163 -8.93 -24.14 -19.20
CA GLY A 163 -9.91 -23.17 -18.69
C GLY A 163 -11.35 -23.53 -19.05
N THR A 164 -11.59 -24.67 -19.66
CA THR A 164 -12.94 -25.16 -19.97
C THR A 164 -13.46 -26.12 -18.90
N GLY A 165 -14.70 -26.54 -18.99
CA GLY A 165 -15.26 -27.58 -18.13
C GLY A 165 -15.49 -27.19 -16.67
N LEU A 166 -15.49 -25.91 -16.33
CA LEU A 166 -15.74 -25.45 -14.96
C LEU A 166 -17.07 -25.96 -14.44
N ARG A 167 -17.06 -26.72 -13.35
CA ARG A 167 -18.25 -27.21 -12.67
C ARG A 167 -18.03 -27.37 -11.18
N ARG A 168 -19.10 -27.23 -10.41
CA ARG A 168 -19.14 -27.54 -8.98
C ARG A 168 -19.11 -29.06 -8.80
N LEU A 169 -18.24 -29.54 -7.93
CA LEU A 169 -18.12 -30.96 -7.62
C LEU A 169 -19.04 -31.34 -6.45
N MET A 170 -19.14 -30.44 -5.45
CA MET A 170 -20.00 -30.60 -4.27
C MET A 170 -20.83 -29.35 -4.03
N ASP A 171 -22.01 -29.57 -3.40
CA ASP A 171 -22.95 -28.51 -3.00
C ASP A 171 -23.56 -28.96 -1.67
N THR A 172 -22.89 -28.71 -0.56
CA THR A 172 -23.32 -29.04 0.78
C THR A 172 -23.36 -27.78 1.68
N PRO A 173 -24.05 -27.81 2.83
CA PRO A 173 -24.06 -26.69 3.76
C PRO A 173 -22.78 -26.59 4.62
N ASN A 174 -21.80 -27.45 4.39
CA ASN A 174 -20.53 -27.48 5.12
C ASN A 174 -19.43 -26.76 4.34
N ASN A 175 -18.24 -26.64 4.94
CA ASN A 175 -17.05 -26.17 4.22
C ASN A 175 -16.26 -27.38 3.75
N GLU A 176 -16.07 -27.52 2.47
CA GLU A 176 -15.17 -28.46 1.84
C GLU A 176 -13.92 -27.72 1.35
N THR A 177 -12.75 -28.12 1.86
CA THR A 177 -11.49 -27.42 1.58
C THR A 177 -10.33 -28.36 1.28
N SER A 178 -9.28 -27.81 0.66
CA SER A 178 -8.00 -28.51 0.39
C SER A 178 -8.18 -29.85 -0.31
N PRO A 179 -8.79 -29.89 -1.50
CA PRO A 179 -9.03 -31.14 -2.22
C PRO A 179 -7.73 -31.73 -2.78
N THR A 180 -7.66 -33.07 -2.85
CA THR A 180 -6.55 -33.85 -3.44
C THR A 180 -7.09 -35.03 -4.26
N PHE A 181 -6.48 -35.32 -5.41
CA PHE A 181 -6.89 -36.42 -6.28
C PHE A 181 -6.34 -37.78 -5.81
N SER A 182 -7.14 -38.82 -5.98
CA SER A 182 -6.62 -40.20 -5.94
C SER A 182 -5.63 -40.48 -7.08
N PRO A 183 -4.69 -41.45 -6.94
CA PRO A 183 -3.67 -41.70 -7.96
C PRO A 183 -4.23 -42.16 -9.32
N ASP A 184 -5.43 -42.73 -9.32
CA ASP A 184 -6.16 -43.10 -10.55
C ASP A 184 -7.02 -41.97 -11.14
N GLY A 185 -7.11 -40.79 -10.43
CA GLY A 185 -7.90 -39.61 -10.83
C GLY A 185 -9.41 -39.81 -10.73
N THR A 186 -9.90 -40.88 -10.14
CA THR A 186 -11.35 -41.17 -10.10
C THR A 186 -12.06 -40.64 -8.87
N ARG A 187 -11.31 -40.30 -7.80
CA ARG A 187 -11.80 -39.81 -6.53
C ARG A 187 -11.07 -38.54 -6.12
N VAL A 188 -11.70 -37.75 -5.25
CA VAL A 188 -11.11 -36.59 -4.57
C VAL A 188 -11.31 -36.75 -3.07
N ALA A 189 -10.25 -36.60 -2.29
CA ALA A 189 -10.32 -36.44 -0.85
C ALA A 189 -10.26 -34.95 -0.47
N PHE A 190 -10.86 -34.56 0.64
CA PHE A 190 -10.96 -33.17 1.10
C PHE A 190 -11.25 -33.09 2.59
N SER A 191 -10.96 -31.97 3.19
CA SER A 191 -11.40 -31.65 4.55
C SER A 191 -12.81 -31.10 4.54
N CYS A 192 -13.68 -31.62 5.40
CA CYS A 192 -15.06 -31.14 5.54
C CYS A 192 -15.34 -30.82 7.00
N ASP A 193 -15.79 -29.60 7.30
CA ASP A 193 -16.27 -29.20 8.60
C ASP A 193 -17.77 -28.87 8.58
N SER A 194 -18.39 -28.73 9.75
CA SER A 194 -19.83 -28.43 9.85
C SER A 194 -20.20 -26.96 9.60
N GLY A 195 -19.30 -26.15 9.06
CA GLY A 195 -19.51 -24.72 8.77
C GLY A 195 -19.68 -23.82 10.00
N ALA A 196 -19.91 -24.38 11.18
CA ALA A 196 -20.08 -23.66 12.45
C ALA A 196 -18.83 -23.70 13.35
N GLY A 197 -17.63 -23.94 12.76
CA GLY A 197 -16.39 -24.12 13.51
C GLY A 197 -16.28 -25.50 14.18
N GLY A 198 -16.95 -26.51 13.61
CA GLY A 198 -16.77 -27.90 13.97
C GLY A 198 -15.41 -28.44 13.54
N ALA A 199 -14.97 -29.55 14.18
CA ALA A 199 -13.73 -30.20 13.77
C ALA A 199 -13.85 -30.79 12.36
N GLY A 200 -12.86 -30.53 11.51
CA GLY A 200 -12.77 -31.12 10.16
C GLY A 200 -12.56 -32.63 10.20
N ILE A 201 -13.12 -33.32 9.24
CA ILE A 201 -12.91 -34.75 8.98
C ILE A 201 -12.51 -34.86 7.52
N ILE A 202 -11.60 -35.77 7.19
CA ILE A 202 -11.27 -36.07 5.80
C ILE A 202 -12.32 -36.98 5.20
N TYR A 203 -12.91 -36.54 4.10
CA TYR A 203 -13.87 -37.32 3.29
C TYR A 203 -13.27 -37.61 1.92
N GLU A 204 -13.83 -38.58 1.23
CA GLU A 204 -13.61 -38.84 -0.19
C GLU A 204 -14.91 -38.90 -0.96
N GLN A 205 -14.87 -38.55 -2.25
CA GLN A 205 -15.98 -38.62 -3.18
C GLN A 205 -15.47 -38.96 -4.60
N ALA A 206 -16.31 -39.65 -5.39
CA ALA A 206 -16.00 -39.86 -6.80
C ALA A 206 -16.08 -38.54 -7.59
N VAL A 207 -15.14 -38.33 -8.51
CA VAL A 207 -15.14 -37.16 -9.43
C VAL A 207 -16.40 -37.10 -10.30
N SER A 208 -16.99 -38.24 -10.58
CA SER A 208 -18.28 -38.37 -11.30
C SER A 208 -19.49 -37.94 -10.46
N GLY A 209 -19.32 -37.63 -9.19
CA GLY A 209 -20.39 -37.31 -8.25
C GLY A 209 -20.81 -38.50 -7.38
N GLY A 210 -21.71 -38.27 -6.46
CA GLY A 210 -22.24 -39.29 -5.53
C GLY A 210 -22.09 -38.85 -4.07
N ALA A 211 -22.39 -39.75 -3.14
CA ALA A 211 -22.27 -39.46 -1.71
C ALA A 211 -20.80 -39.52 -1.27
N ALA A 212 -20.35 -38.49 -0.53
CA ALA A 212 -19.06 -38.49 0.15
C ALA A 212 -19.07 -39.46 1.34
N ARG A 213 -17.93 -40.09 1.64
CA ARG A 213 -17.76 -40.93 2.81
C ARG A 213 -16.55 -40.51 3.65
N PRO A 214 -16.62 -40.60 4.97
CA PRO A 214 -15.46 -40.25 5.81
C PRO A 214 -14.35 -41.31 5.65
N VAL A 215 -13.10 -40.82 5.64
CA VAL A 215 -11.91 -41.67 5.52
C VAL A 215 -10.95 -41.48 6.69
N SER A 216 -10.98 -40.38 7.44
CA SER A 216 -10.29 -40.23 8.72
C SER A 216 -11.23 -40.59 9.87
N HIS A 217 -10.72 -41.29 10.89
CA HIS A 217 -11.53 -41.85 11.97
C HIS A 217 -10.99 -41.46 13.37
N VAL A 218 -10.02 -40.60 13.45
CA VAL A 218 -9.43 -40.11 14.71
C VAL A 218 -10.11 -38.83 15.15
N THR A 219 -10.36 -38.69 16.45
CA THR A 219 -10.94 -37.44 16.98
C THR A 219 -9.94 -36.31 16.95
N GLY A 220 -10.36 -35.19 16.40
CA GLY A 220 -9.56 -33.98 16.21
C GLY A 220 -10.01 -33.23 14.98
N ASN A 221 -9.33 -32.12 14.69
CA ASN A 221 -9.53 -31.35 13.48
C ASN A 221 -8.58 -31.86 12.39
N ALA A 222 -9.10 -32.59 11.42
CA ALA A 222 -8.35 -33.17 10.27
C ALA A 222 -8.46 -32.22 9.05
N THR A 223 -7.31 -31.77 8.55
CA THR A 223 -7.19 -30.78 7.47
C THR A 223 -6.07 -31.15 6.51
N GLU A 224 -5.97 -30.44 5.37
CA GLU A 224 -4.86 -30.50 4.42
C GLU A 224 -4.54 -31.96 3.97
N PRO A 225 -5.50 -32.73 3.45
CA PRO A 225 -5.21 -34.06 2.95
C PRO A 225 -4.29 -34.00 1.72
N ALA A 226 -3.40 -34.99 1.61
CA ALA A 226 -2.56 -35.23 0.46
C ALA A 226 -2.62 -36.73 0.10
N TRP A 227 -3.14 -37.07 -1.06
CA TRP A 227 -3.24 -38.46 -1.49
C TRP A 227 -1.91 -38.97 -2.04
N ASN A 228 -1.55 -40.20 -1.69
CA ASN A 228 -0.33 -40.83 -2.20
C ASN A 228 -0.43 -40.97 -3.72
N PRO A 229 0.56 -40.52 -4.52
CA PRO A 229 0.47 -40.46 -5.98
C PRO A 229 0.66 -41.83 -6.65
N VAL A 230 0.97 -42.92 -5.92
CA VAL A 230 1.29 -44.23 -6.49
C VAL A 230 0.05 -45.12 -6.54
N ASP A 231 -0.31 -45.57 -7.73
CA ASP A 231 -1.48 -46.45 -7.96
C ASP A 231 -1.07 -47.92 -7.93
N ASP A 232 -0.74 -48.42 -6.72
CA ASP A 232 -0.55 -49.83 -6.46
C ASP A 232 -1.32 -50.28 -5.20
N ASP A 233 -1.35 -51.56 -4.91
CA ASP A 233 -2.15 -52.11 -3.82
C ASP A 233 -1.65 -51.66 -2.43
N ALA A 234 -0.42 -51.20 -2.30
CA ALA A 234 0.17 -50.74 -1.05
C ALA A 234 -0.08 -49.25 -0.78
N HIS A 235 -0.25 -48.42 -1.82
CA HIS A 235 -0.21 -46.95 -1.69
C HIS A 235 -1.50 -46.26 -2.13
N ARG A 236 -2.30 -46.86 -3.04
CA ARG A 236 -3.44 -46.19 -3.68
C ARG A 236 -4.51 -45.63 -2.75
N ASP A 237 -4.66 -46.13 -1.53
CA ASP A 237 -5.63 -45.69 -0.56
C ASP A 237 -4.99 -44.89 0.58
N GLN A 238 -3.69 -44.61 0.53
CA GLN A 238 -3.00 -43.81 1.57
C GLN A 238 -3.24 -42.32 1.38
N ILE A 239 -3.80 -41.68 2.39
CA ILE A 239 -4.02 -40.24 2.45
C ILE A 239 -3.32 -39.69 3.69
N ALA A 240 -2.30 -38.88 3.50
CA ALA A 240 -1.70 -38.09 4.58
C ALA A 240 -2.58 -36.88 4.89
N TYR A 241 -2.65 -36.45 6.14
CA TYR A 241 -3.41 -35.30 6.56
C TYR A 241 -2.84 -34.69 7.84
N THR A 242 -3.15 -33.42 8.08
CA THR A 242 -2.83 -32.71 9.31
C THR A 242 -3.95 -32.95 10.32
N LEU A 243 -3.63 -33.46 11.51
CA LEU A 243 -4.56 -33.63 12.63
C LEU A 243 -4.17 -32.75 13.79
N THR A 244 -5.09 -31.89 14.21
CA THR A 244 -4.95 -31.08 15.43
C THR A 244 -5.87 -31.65 16.51
N PRO A 245 -5.36 -32.05 17.69
CA PRO A 245 -6.14 -32.78 18.71
C PRO A 245 -7.30 -32.01 19.34
N GLY A 246 -7.40 -30.69 19.15
CA GLY A 246 -8.45 -29.84 19.71
C GLY A 246 -8.87 -28.75 18.75
N VAL A 247 -9.84 -27.92 19.17
CA VAL A 247 -10.30 -26.75 18.37
C VAL A 247 -9.29 -25.59 18.38
N LYS A 248 -8.22 -25.69 19.19
CA LYS A 248 -7.13 -24.72 19.25
C LYS A 248 -5.92 -25.26 18.50
N GLU A 249 -5.38 -24.49 17.61
CA GLU A 249 -4.28 -24.78 16.67
C GLU A 249 -2.92 -25.10 17.32
N ASP A 250 -2.89 -25.65 18.55
CA ASP A 250 -1.65 -25.64 19.31
C ASP A 250 -0.73 -26.84 19.10
N ASP A 251 -1.13 -27.91 18.43
CA ASP A 251 -0.28 -29.11 18.28
C ASP A 251 -0.60 -29.97 17.05
N PRO A 252 -0.47 -29.44 15.79
CA PRO A 252 -0.75 -30.21 14.58
C PRO A 252 0.26 -31.34 14.39
N ARG A 253 -0.21 -32.48 13.91
CA ARG A 253 0.57 -33.70 13.59
C ARG A 253 0.18 -34.24 12.23
N LEU A 254 1.15 -34.80 11.52
CA LEU A 254 0.87 -35.55 10.30
C LEU A 254 0.43 -36.96 10.60
N TRP A 255 -0.70 -37.31 10.02
CA TRP A 255 -1.29 -38.66 10.10
C TRP A 255 -1.48 -39.21 8.70
N VAL A 256 -1.67 -40.52 8.59
CA VAL A 256 -2.10 -41.19 7.37
C VAL A 256 -3.26 -42.14 7.69
N THR A 257 -4.18 -42.22 6.74
CA THR A 257 -5.26 -43.22 6.75
C THR A 257 -5.25 -44.04 5.47
N GLU A 258 -5.84 -45.24 5.49
CA GLU A 258 -6.17 -46.05 4.28
C GLU A 258 -7.69 -46.04 4.06
N GLY A 259 -8.41 -45.03 4.60
CA GLY A 259 -9.86 -44.90 4.41
C GLY A 259 -10.72 -45.90 5.12
N ARG A 260 -10.20 -46.67 6.09
CA ARG A 260 -10.90 -47.68 6.88
C ARG A 260 -10.68 -47.46 8.36
N PRO A 261 -11.69 -47.69 9.23
CA PRO A 261 -11.52 -47.61 10.66
C PRO A 261 -10.34 -48.44 11.19
N GLY A 262 -9.50 -47.82 12.00
CA GLY A 262 -8.32 -48.44 12.61
C GLY A 262 -7.06 -48.46 11.76
N THR A 263 -7.08 -47.80 10.59
CA THR A 263 -5.89 -47.61 9.72
C THR A 263 -5.19 -46.29 9.94
N ASP A 264 -5.83 -45.35 10.68
CA ASP A 264 -5.25 -44.05 10.98
C ASP A 264 -4.04 -44.23 11.89
N ARG A 265 -2.92 -43.65 11.53
CA ARG A 265 -1.66 -43.67 12.28
C ARG A 265 -0.85 -42.40 12.09
N GLU A 266 -0.09 -42.03 13.12
CA GLU A 266 0.82 -40.89 13.02
C GLU A 266 2.00 -41.23 12.09
N LEU A 267 2.34 -40.29 11.18
CA LEU A 267 3.37 -40.48 10.15
C LEU A 267 4.79 -40.48 10.72
N LEU A 268 5.08 -39.57 11.64
CA LEU A 268 6.38 -39.39 12.25
C LEU A 268 6.34 -39.83 13.71
N ALA A 269 6.36 -41.13 13.93
CA ALA A 269 6.37 -41.74 15.24
C ALA A 269 7.80 -41.84 15.83
N GLY A 270 7.92 -41.92 17.14
CA GLY A 270 9.19 -42.14 17.81
C GLY A 270 9.91 -40.89 18.25
N GLY A 271 11.13 -40.65 17.78
CA GLY A 271 11.99 -39.53 18.22
C GLY A 271 11.46 -38.11 17.93
N GLN A 272 10.43 -38.00 17.11
CA GLN A 272 9.77 -36.75 16.73
C GLN A 272 8.47 -36.52 17.52
N ALA A 273 8.23 -37.22 18.58
CA ALA A 273 6.99 -37.13 19.37
C ALA A 273 6.67 -35.68 19.90
N THR A 274 7.66 -34.80 19.95
CA THR A 274 7.50 -33.39 20.36
C THR A 274 7.39 -32.41 19.18
N TRP A 275 7.52 -32.93 17.97
CA TRP A 275 7.46 -32.04 16.79
C TRP A 275 6.02 -31.65 16.47
N ARG A 276 5.86 -30.47 15.89
CA ARG A 276 4.63 -30.05 15.24
C ARG A 276 4.83 -30.15 13.74
N THR A 277 3.90 -30.80 13.05
CA THR A 277 4.04 -31.08 11.61
C THR A 277 2.72 -30.91 10.90
N ARG A 278 2.76 -30.29 9.71
CA ARG A 278 1.57 -29.99 8.91
C ARG A 278 1.90 -29.84 7.43
N SER A 279 0.88 -29.72 6.61
CA SER A 279 0.95 -29.36 5.19
C SER A 279 1.96 -30.23 4.42
N ALA A 280 1.63 -31.50 4.23
CA ALA A 280 2.49 -32.48 3.58
C ALA A 280 2.14 -32.67 2.10
N ALA A 281 3.17 -32.90 1.29
CA ALA A 281 3.03 -33.37 -0.08
C ALA A 281 3.90 -34.63 -0.27
N TRP A 282 3.34 -35.65 -0.90
CA TRP A 282 4.07 -36.90 -1.19
C TRP A 282 5.12 -36.68 -2.29
N LEU A 283 6.24 -37.36 -2.16
CA LEU A 283 7.18 -37.54 -3.27
C LEU A 283 6.58 -38.48 -4.31
N ALA A 284 7.05 -38.35 -5.55
CA ALA A 284 6.51 -39.10 -6.68
C ALA A 284 6.60 -40.63 -6.56
N ASP A 285 7.51 -41.15 -5.70
CA ASP A 285 7.67 -42.57 -5.42
C ASP A 285 6.70 -43.12 -4.35
N GLY A 286 5.92 -42.21 -3.71
CA GLY A 286 4.98 -42.55 -2.66
C GLY A 286 5.60 -43.00 -1.31
N THR A 287 6.93 -42.99 -1.19
CA THR A 287 7.64 -43.47 0.02
C THR A 287 8.02 -42.37 0.97
N GLY A 288 8.11 -41.13 0.50
CA GLY A 288 8.51 -39.99 1.28
C GLY A 288 7.58 -38.79 1.12
N LEU A 289 7.78 -37.80 1.98
CA LEU A 289 7.02 -36.56 1.99
C LEU A 289 7.95 -35.36 2.17
N VAL A 290 7.52 -34.21 1.63
CA VAL A 290 7.95 -32.89 2.11
C VAL A 290 6.82 -32.31 2.95
N PHE A 291 7.17 -31.60 4.03
CA PHE A 291 6.19 -31.07 4.97
C PHE A 291 6.77 -29.91 5.77
N LEU A 292 5.89 -29.11 6.35
CA LEU A 292 6.27 -28.11 7.32
C LEU A 292 6.37 -28.73 8.71
N GLY A 293 7.42 -28.35 9.44
CA GLY A 293 7.62 -28.84 10.78
C GLY A 293 8.47 -27.92 11.64
N ARG A 294 8.35 -28.12 12.95
CA ARG A 294 9.24 -27.53 13.94
C ARG A 294 9.51 -28.54 15.05
N ASP A 295 10.74 -28.59 15.50
CA ASP A 295 11.22 -29.55 16.47
C ASP A 295 10.98 -29.13 17.93
N CYS A 296 10.63 -27.88 18.16
CA CYS A 296 10.20 -27.39 19.49
C CYS A 296 9.09 -26.35 19.37
N THR A 297 8.48 -25.98 20.49
CA THR A 297 7.41 -24.98 20.55
C THR A 297 7.89 -23.54 20.38
N CYS A 298 9.19 -23.32 20.43
CA CYS A 298 9.81 -22.00 20.41
C CYS A 298 10.47 -21.63 19.07
N GLU A 299 10.54 -22.58 18.13
CA GLU A 299 11.16 -22.34 16.83
C GLU A 299 10.13 -22.13 15.72
N TYR A 300 10.55 -21.50 14.62
CA TYR A 300 9.75 -21.32 13.42
C TYR A 300 9.69 -22.62 12.59
N GLU A 301 8.67 -22.73 11.74
CA GLU A 301 8.52 -23.89 10.85
C GLU A 301 9.57 -23.87 9.74
N ARG A 302 10.10 -25.04 9.44
CA ARG A 302 11.01 -25.34 8.34
C ARG A 302 10.36 -26.32 7.39
N VAL A 303 10.87 -26.42 6.17
CA VAL A 303 10.51 -27.54 5.28
C VAL A 303 11.44 -28.69 5.52
N TYR A 304 10.85 -29.85 5.83
CA TYR A 304 11.55 -31.11 6.00
C TYR A 304 11.19 -32.11 4.90
N ARG A 305 12.10 -33.01 4.65
CA ARG A 305 11.86 -34.24 3.86
C ARG A 305 12.06 -35.45 4.77
N GLY A 306 11.11 -36.35 4.75
CA GLY A 306 11.17 -37.58 5.55
C GLY A 306 10.59 -38.75 4.78
N THR A 307 11.00 -39.97 5.15
CA THR A 307 10.38 -41.21 4.68
C THR A 307 9.16 -41.48 5.55
N ALA A 308 8.05 -41.81 4.91
CA ALA A 308 6.84 -42.18 5.64
C ALA A 308 7.09 -43.40 6.52
N PHE A 309 6.62 -43.34 7.78
CA PHE A 309 6.72 -44.42 8.76
C PHE A 309 8.14 -44.84 9.17
N ASP A 310 9.16 -44.06 8.85
CA ASP A 310 10.52 -44.30 9.34
C ASP A 310 10.74 -43.60 10.68
N THR A 311 11.62 -44.24 11.48
CA THR A 311 12.08 -43.67 12.75
C THR A 311 13.28 -42.75 12.59
N ALA A 312 13.84 -42.66 11.41
CA ALA A 312 14.92 -41.72 11.09
C ALA A 312 14.46 -40.27 11.19
N ALA A 313 15.32 -39.39 11.70
CA ALA A 313 15.01 -37.98 11.77
C ALA A 313 14.87 -37.38 10.34
N PRO A 314 13.82 -36.60 10.06
CA PRO A 314 13.67 -35.94 8.76
C PRO A 314 14.85 -35.00 8.46
N THR A 315 15.16 -34.83 7.19
CA THR A 315 16.21 -33.93 6.71
C THR A 315 15.61 -32.54 6.43
N THR A 316 16.24 -31.48 6.95
CA THR A 316 15.89 -30.12 6.59
C THR A 316 16.20 -29.86 5.12
N VAL A 317 15.18 -29.38 4.40
CA VAL A 317 15.29 -29.00 2.99
C VAL A 317 15.35 -27.50 2.84
N LEU A 318 14.59 -26.75 3.67
CA LEU A 318 14.60 -25.31 3.70
C LEU A 318 14.44 -24.80 5.14
N ASP A 319 15.44 -24.07 5.60
CA ASP A 319 15.49 -23.36 6.88
C ASP A 319 15.59 -21.86 6.58
N GLU A 320 14.51 -21.29 6.10
CA GLU A 320 14.41 -19.86 5.82
C GLU A 320 13.54 -19.21 6.89
N ASN A 321 14.06 -18.16 7.55
CA ASN A 321 13.31 -17.46 8.61
C ASN A 321 12.17 -16.62 8.00
N ARG A 322 11.19 -17.29 7.43
CA ARG A 322 9.98 -16.73 6.83
C ARG A 322 8.78 -17.61 7.14
N LYS A 323 7.59 -17.08 6.99
CA LYS A 323 6.40 -17.93 6.98
C LYS A 323 6.36 -18.69 5.66
N LEU A 324 6.35 -20.00 5.77
CA LEU A 324 6.29 -20.93 4.66
C LEU A 324 4.94 -21.66 4.67
N ASP A 325 4.44 -22.02 3.49
CA ASP A 325 3.20 -22.80 3.35
C ASP A 325 3.22 -23.65 2.09
N SER A 326 2.36 -24.70 2.05
CA SER A 326 2.09 -25.52 0.87
C SER A 326 3.37 -26.00 0.14
N PRO A 327 4.31 -26.69 0.82
CA PRO A 327 5.52 -27.18 0.19
C PRO A 327 5.19 -28.31 -0.79
N THR A 328 5.77 -28.28 -1.98
CA THR A 328 5.65 -29.34 -2.99
C THR A 328 7.01 -29.66 -3.58
N TRP A 329 7.28 -30.94 -3.85
CA TRP A 329 8.54 -31.38 -4.44
C TRP A 329 8.48 -31.32 -5.97
N THR A 330 9.55 -30.87 -6.61
CA THR A 330 9.68 -30.83 -8.06
C THR A 330 11.03 -31.37 -8.51
N GLY A 331 11.06 -32.08 -9.63
CA GLY A 331 12.26 -32.69 -10.18
C GLY A 331 12.54 -34.10 -9.66
N PRO A 332 13.73 -34.66 -9.98
CA PRO A 332 14.12 -36.01 -9.54
C PRO A 332 14.19 -36.13 -8.03
N LEU A 333 13.98 -37.33 -7.49
CA LEU A 333 13.94 -37.60 -6.04
C LEU A 333 15.25 -37.28 -5.31
N ASP A 334 16.38 -37.40 -5.99
CA ASP A 334 17.71 -37.16 -5.42
C ASP A 334 18.24 -35.75 -5.63
N THR A 335 17.80 -35.06 -6.69
CA THR A 335 18.32 -33.74 -7.10
C THR A 335 17.26 -32.67 -7.26
N GLY A 336 16.00 -32.99 -6.95
CA GLY A 336 14.88 -32.05 -7.02
C GLY A 336 14.94 -30.98 -5.94
N THR A 337 14.04 -30.05 -6.05
CA THR A 337 13.92 -28.91 -5.15
C THR A 337 12.49 -28.77 -4.62
N VAL A 338 12.32 -27.98 -3.57
CA VAL A 338 10.98 -27.63 -3.07
C VAL A 338 10.52 -26.33 -3.70
N ILE A 339 9.26 -26.33 -4.14
CA ILE A 339 8.47 -25.14 -4.43
C ILE A 339 7.62 -24.89 -3.18
N VAL A 340 7.53 -23.65 -2.73
CA VAL A 340 6.86 -23.30 -1.47
C VAL A 340 6.24 -21.93 -1.56
N SER A 341 5.07 -21.73 -0.99
CA SER A 341 4.53 -20.40 -0.70
C SER A 341 5.33 -19.78 0.44
N ARG A 342 5.73 -18.51 0.29
CA ARG A 342 6.52 -17.79 1.29
C ARG A 342 6.02 -16.36 1.47
N GLN A 343 6.14 -15.82 2.66
CA GLN A 343 5.91 -14.41 2.95
C GLN A 343 7.23 -13.67 3.10
N THR A 344 7.25 -12.40 2.75
CA THR A 344 8.43 -11.54 2.94
C THR A 344 8.68 -11.18 4.40
N SER A 345 7.68 -11.32 5.27
CA SER A 345 7.84 -11.09 6.69
C SER A 345 8.74 -12.13 7.34
N ARG A 346 9.58 -11.70 8.30
CA ARG A 346 10.27 -12.60 9.23
C ARG A 346 9.38 -12.99 10.38
N ARG A 347 9.69 -14.11 10.99
CA ARG A 347 9.14 -14.48 12.29
C ARG A 347 10.11 -14.09 13.39
N PRO A 348 9.67 -13.56 14.53
CA PRO A 348 10.50 -13.46 15.71
C PRO A 348 10.86 -14.84 16.22
N ASP A 349 12.05 -14.98 16.80
CA ASP A 349 12.63 -16.26 17.23
C ASP A 349 11.83 -16.98 18.32
N ASP A 350 10.87 -16.32 18.99
CA ASP A 350 10.24 -16.87 20.21
C ASP A 350 8.70 -16.83 20.26
N LYS A 351 7.99 -16.25 19.29
CA LYS A 351 6.54 -16.01 19.46
C LYS A 351 5.63 -16.31 18.28
N ASN A 352 6.09 -16.87 17.20
CA ASN A 352 5.30 -17.10 15.97
C ASN A 352 4.64 -15.84 15.39
N GLU A 353 5.11 -14.67 15.75
CA GLU A 353 4.59 -13.41 15.24
C GLU A 353 5.32 -13.04 13.95
N GLU A 354 4.56 -12.72 12.92
CA GLU A 354 5.12 -12.30 11.63
C GLU A 354 5.66 -10.88 11.76
N THR A 355 6.89 -10.69 11.26
CA THR A 355 7.53 -9.39 11.27
C THR A 355 7.82 -8.95 9.86
N ALA A 356 7.35 -7.76 9.46
CA ALA A 356 7.81 -7.15 8.23
C ALA A 356 9.25 -6.72 8.41
N VAL A 357 10.11 -7.20 7.52
CA VAL A 357 11.53 -6.85 7.52
C VAL A 357 11.77 -5.55 6.79
N VAL A 358 11.00 -5.32 5.76
CA VAL A 358 11.09 -4.14 4.90
C VAL A 358 9.69 -3.66 4.58
N ALA A 359 9.46 -2.37 4.78
CA ALA A 359 8.34 -1.65 4.23
C ALA A 359 8.89 -0.52 3.38
N THR A 360 8.52 -0.46 2.12
CA THR A 360 8.98 0.55 1.18
C THR A 360 7.83 1.41 0.69
N LEU A 361 8.16 2.65 0.36
CA LEU A 361 7.26 3.53 -0.34
C LEU A 361 7.21 3.08 -1.81
N GLN A 362 6.01 2.90 -2.31
CA GLN A 362 5.73 2.48 -3.68
C GLN A 362 4.79 3.47 -4.34
N ASP A 363 4.76 3.48 -5.65
CA ASP A 363 3.77 4.23 -6.39
C ASP A 363 3.22 3.44 -7.60
N VAL A 364 2.09 3.92 -8.10
CA VAL A 364 1.39 3.32 -9.23
C VAL A 364 0.64 4.40 -10.01
N ARG A 365 0.45 4.20 -11.30
CA ARG A 365 -0.45 5.06 -12.10
C ARG A 365 -1.89 4.90 -11.64
N GLN A 366 -2.72 5.91 -11.88
CA GLN A 366 -4.13 5.91 -11.43
C GLN A 366 -4.98 4.79 -12.05
N ASP A 367 -4.55 4.21 -13.14
CA ASP A 367 -5.19 3.04 -13.79
C ASP A 367 -4.65 1.69 -13.26
N GLY A 368 -3.73 1.71 -12.29
CA GLY A 368 -3.09 0.52 -11.72
C GLY A 368 -1.92 -0.02 -12.55
N SER A 369 -1.50 0.68 -13.60
CA SER A 369 -0.34 0.31 -14.41
C SER A 369 0.96 0.86 -13.83
N ASP A 370 2.09 0.30 -14.26
CA ASP A 370 3.44 0.75 -13.96
C ASP A 370 3.72 0.95 -12.45
N PRO A 371 3.54 -0.09 -11.61
CA PRO A 371 3.90 -0.03 -10.19
C PRO A 371 5.43 0.07 -10.05
N ARG A 372 5.91 0.91 -9.13
CA ARG A 372 7.33 1.13 -8.86
C ARG A 372 7.61 1.10 -7.37
N ASP A 373 8.73 0.51 -6.97
CA ASP A 373 9.33 0.70 -5.65
C ASP A 373 10.25 1.92 -5.70
N LEU A 374 9.98 2.90 -4.85
CA LEU A 374 10.73 4.15 -4.80
C LEU A 374 12.03 4.03 -3.98
N GLY A 375 12.33 2.84 -3.43
CA GLY A 375 13.54 2.62 -2.63
C GLY A 375 13.59 3.39 -1.31
N VAL A 376 12.50 4.05 -0.93
CA VAL A 376 12.39 4.76 0.36
C VAL A 376 11.86 3.79 1.40
N SER A 377 12.73 3.36 2.31
CA SER A 377 12.32 2.52 3.43
C SER A 377 11.50 3.34 4.42
N VAL A 378 10.26 2.95 4.67
CA VAL A 378 9.39 3.47 5.76
C VAL A 378 9.73 2.79 7.08
N LEU A 379 10.18 1.53 7.01
CA LEU A 379 10.79 0.83 8.11
C LEU A 379 12.30 0.71 7.85
N TRP A 380 13.09 1.37 8.67
CA TRP A 380 14.52 1.18 8.64
C TRP A 380 14.90 0.06 9.60
N GLU A 381 15.53 -0.99 9.06
CA GLU A 381 16.06 -2.09 9.81
C GLU A 381 17.52 -1.82 10.16
N ASP A 382 17.83 -1.73 11.44
CA ASP A 382 19.21 -1.90 11.90
C ASP A 382 19.55 -3.40 11.77
N PRO A 383 20.55 -3.80 11.00
CA PRO A 383 20.95 -5.20 10.86
C PRO A 383 21.29 -5.90 12.17
N GLY A 384 21.52 -5.15 13.26
CA GLY A 384 21.74 -5.68 14.60
C GLY A 384 20.47 -5.73 15.47
N ALA A 385 19.37 -5.18 15.02
CA ALA A 385 18.15 -5.04 15.78
C ALA A 385 17.00 -5.83 15.14
N VAL A 386 17.16 -7.13 15.09
CA VAL A 386 16.04 -8.01 14.71
C VAL A 386 15.06 -7.95 15.84
N ASP A 387 14.09 -7.05 15.73
CA ASP A 387 12.76 -7.24 16.27
C ASP A 387 11.98 -5.95 16.37
N ASN A 388 10.80 -6.16 16.42
CA ASN A 388 9.68 -5.31 16.56
C ASN A 388 9.05 -4.88 15.28
N ALA A 389 8.69 -5.85 14.69
CA ALA A 389 7.58 -5.83 13.88
C ALA A 389 6.25 -5.80 14.57
N ASP A 390 6.26 -5.92 15.84
CA ASP A 390 5.06 -5.62 16.63
C ASP A 390 4.39 -4.38 16.14
N LEU A 391 5.18 -3.72 15.53
CA LEU A 391 4.80 -2.48 15.06
C LEU A 391 4.18 -2.58 13.69
N LEU A 392 4.62 -3.32 12.76
CA LEU A 392 4.13 -3.19 11.40
C LEU A 392 3.01 -4.15 11.07
N PHE A 393 3.05 -5.33 11.55
CA PHE A 393 2.14 -6.33 11.06
C PHE A 393 1.90 -7.42 12.07
N ASN A 394 1.01 -7.19 12.99
CA ASN A 394 0.31 -8.27 13.64
C ASN A 394 -1.13 -8.32 13.12
N PRO A 395 -1.40 -9.01 12.01
CA PRO A 395 -2.75 -9.13 11.51
C PRO A 395 -3.70 -9.82 12.49
N GLY A 396 -3.17 -10.54 13.50
CA GLY A 396 -3.97 -11.21 14.52
C GLY A 396 -4.39 -10.34 15.69
N LYS A 397 -3.79 -9.16 15.87
CA LYS A 397 -4.12 -8.28 17.03
C LYS A 397 -4.87 -7.04 16.67
N ASP A 398 -5.33 -6.90 15.42
CA ASP A 398 -6.03 -5.68 14.93
C ASP A 398 -5.28 -4.37 15.21
N TYR A 399 -4.00 -4.52 15.46
CA TYR A 399 -3.16 -3.41 15.76
C TYR A 399 -2.77 -2.75 14.45
N ASP A 400 -3.37 -1.61 14.19
CA ASP A 400 -2.96 -0.70 13.14
C ASP A 400 -2.20 0.46 13.79
N PRO A 401 -0.91 0.29 14.07
CA PRO A 401 -0.12 1.31 14.73
C PRO A 401 0.18 2.49 13.80
N TRP A 402 -0.34 2.50 12.56
CA TRP A 402 0.26 3.17 11.49
C TRP A 402 -0.66 4.21 10.95
N THR A 403 -0.49 5.26 11.46
CA THR A 403 -0.83 6.53 10.89
C THR A 403 0.40 7.10 10.20
N GLU A 404 1.01 6.29 9.38
CA GLU A 404 2.19 6.68 8.62
C GLU A 404 1.77 7.32 7.32
N ARG A 405 0.95 8.36 7.42
CA ARG A 405 0.54 9.06 6.22
C ARG A 405 1.76 9.55 5.47
N GLN A 406 1.85 9.19 4.23
CA GLN A 406 2.63 9.90 3.25
C GLN A 406 1.73 10.88 2.51
N SER A 407 2.31 11.97 2.08
CA SER A 407 1.65 12.90 1.18
C SER A 407 2.66 13.55 0.25
N TYR A 408 2.17 14.13 -0.85
CA TYR A 408 3.01 14.94 -1.71
C TYR A 408 3.12 16.36 -1.18
N THR A 409 4.25 17.00 -1.47
CA THR A 409 4.31 18.47 -1.43
C THR A 409 3.30 19.06 -2.40
N PRO A 410 2.80 20.29 -2.15
CA PRO A 410 1.77 20.90 -3.00
C PRO A 410 2.16 21.05 -4.48
N ASP A 411 3.47 21.12 -4.77
CA ASP A 411 4.00 21.14 -6.12
C ASP A 411 4.09 19.76 -6.79
N GLY A 412 3.82 18.68 -6.05
CA GLY A 412 3.90 17.32 -6.55
C GLY A 412 5.30 16.76 -6.78
N ARG A 413 6.35 17.53 -6.42
CA ARG A 413 7.76 17.16 -6.70
C ARG A 413 8.39 16.31 -5.64
N ARG A 414 7.90 16.33 -4.41
CA ARG A 414 8.43 15.60 -3.26
C ARG A 414 7.35 14.84 -2.52
N ILE A 415 7.79 13.82 -1.79
CA ILE A 415 6.95 13.01 -0.92
C ILE A 415 7.46 13.19 0.51
N VAL A 416 6.53 13.49 1.41
CA VAL A 416 6.80 13.47 2.84
C VAL A 416 6.27 12.16 3.42
N VAL A 417 7.05 11.52 4.25
CA VAL A 417 6.76 10.18 4.78
C VAL A 417 7.21 10.07 6.23
N THR A 418 6.48 9.30 7.01
CA THR A 418 6.92 8.86 8.33
C THR A 418 7.86 7.66 8.18
N ARG A 419 8.94 7.64 8.93
CA ARG A 419 9.92 6.57 8.91
C ARG A 419 10.35 6.16 10.31
N PHE A 420 10.46 4.84 10.54
CA PHE A 420 11.08 4.32 11.74
C PHE A 420 12.59 4.42 11.70
N GLU A 421 13.19 4.77 12.82
CA GLU A 421 14.64 4.85 12.99
C GLU A 421 15.04 4.30 14.35
N GLY A 422 16.28 3.79 14.44
CA GLY A 422 16.90 3.36 15.68
C GLY A 422 16.76 1.87 15.98
N ALA A 423 17.55 1.45 16.96
CA ALA A 423 17.64 0.06 17.38
C ALA A 423 16.48 -0.33 18.31
N LYS A 424 16.29 -1.64 18.52
CA LYS A 424 15.36 -2.20 19.51
C LYS A 424 15.46 -1.49 20.86
N GLY A 425 14.30 -1.12 21.41
CA GLY A 425 14.21 -0.45 22.71
C GLY A 425 14.47 1.06 22.68
N SER A 426 14.95 1.60 21.55
CA SER A 426 15.14 3.04 21.33
C SER A 426 14.58 3.54 20.01
N ARG A 427 13.70 2.75 19.38
CA ARG A 427 13.07 3.08 18.11
C ARG A 427 12.22 4.34 18.20
N THR A 428 12.31 5.19 17.18
CA THR A 428 11.53 6.41 17.06
C THR A 428 10.95 6.52 15.65
N GLN A 429 9.89 7.31 15.51
CA GLN A 429 9.36 7.71 14.22
C GLN A 429 9.77 9.14 13.89
N ARG A 430 10.21 9.37 12.65
CA ARG A 430 10.58 10.70 12.16
C ARG A 430 9.97 10.94 10.79
N ILE A 431 9.74 12.21 10.52
CA ILE A 431 9.29 12.68 9.22
C ILE A 431 10.49 12.89 8.31
N TRP A 432 10.41 12.29 7.13
CA TRP A 432 11.40 12.39 6.07
C TRP A 432 10.78 13.01 4.82
N LEU A 433 11.60 13.68 4.04
CA LEU A 433 11.25 14.26 2.75
C LEU A 433 12.13 13.62 1.69
N ALA A 434 11.54 13.13 0.61
CA ALA A 434 12.22 12.55 -0.54
C ALA A 434 11.70 13.21 -1.83
N ASP A 435 12.44 13.12 -2.92
CA ASP A 435 11.92 13.47 -4.24
C ASP A 435 10.80 12.47 -4.65
N ALA A 436 9.96 12.86 -5.61
CA ALA A 436 8.82 12.03 -6.02
C ALA A 436 9.21 10.69 -6.65
N ASP A 437 10.47 10.54 -7.08
CA ASP A 437 11.08 9.30 -7.55
C ASP A 437 11.78 8.50 -6.43
N GLY A 438 11.71 8.97 -5.19
CA GLY A 438 12.37 8.37 -4.03
C GLY A 438 13.79 8.85 -3.77
N GLY A 439 14.37 9.68 -4.65
CA GLY A 439 15.70 10.24 -4.48
C GLY A 439 15.81 11.23 -3.34
N ASN A 440 17.05 11.55 -2.94
CA ASN A 440 17.40 12.59 -1.96
C ASN A 440 16.66 12.54 -0.61
N ALA A 441 16.29 11.34 -0.15
CA ALA A 441 15.56 11.15 1.09
C ALA A 441 16.36 11.66 2.31
N ALA A 442 15.78 12.57 3.09
CA ALA A 442 16.41 13.15 4.28
C ALA A 442 15.38 13.46 5.38
N ALA A 443 15.83 13.32 6.64
CA ALA A 443 15.00 13.66 7.80
C ALA A 443 14.76 15.17 7.89
N MET A 444 13.51 15.56 8.15
CA MET A 444 13.16 16.97 8.39
C MET A 444 13.66 17.43 9.78
N PRO A 445 14.29 18.60 9.86
CA PRO A 445 14.88 19.11 11.10
C PRO A 445 13.83 19.82 11.98
N LEU A 446 12.81 19.09 12.44
CA LEU A 446 11.73 19.64 13.27
C LEU A 446 12.20 19.96 14.69
N ALA A 447 11.96 21.17 15.14
CA ALA A 447 12.41 21.67 16.44
C ALA A 447 11.64 21.07 17.62
N GLY A 448 12.24 21.13 18.82
CA GLY A 448 11.60 20.76 20.10
C GLY A 448 11.34 19.25 20.24
N ARG A 449 12.00 18.41 19.46
CA ARG A 449 11.87 16.94 19.51
C ARG A 449 12.82 16.37 20.56
N SER A 450 12.29 15.56 21.47
CA SER A 450 13.07 14.73 22.39
C SER A 450 13.49 13.40 21.74
N PRO A 451 14.56 12.74 22.21
CA PRO A 451 15.03 11.49 21.59
C PRO A 451 14.01 10.37 21.54
N GLY A 452 13.04 10.33 22.45
CA GLY A 452 11.98 9.33 22.51
C GLY A 452 10.67 9.75 21.84
N ASP A 453 10.60 10.92 21.20
CA ASP A 453 9.37 11.39 20.56
C ASP A 453 9.17 10.71 19.20
N TRP A 454 7.91 10.49 18.87
CA TRP A 454 7.48 10.02 17.55
C TRP A 454 6.77 11.15 16.81
N ASP A 455 7.25 11.47 15.62
CA ASP A 455 6.63 12.43 14.69
C ASP A 455 6.01 11.66 13.52
N THR A 456 4.69 11.81 13.33
CA THR A 456 3.87 11.06 12.36
C THR A 456 2.89 11.95 11.61
N ASP A 457 2.16 11.41 10.67
CA ASP A 457 1.05 12.06 9.95
C ASP A 457 1.39 13.42 9.34
N PRO A 458 2.45 13.54 8.54
CA PRO A 458 2.84 14.83 7.99
C PRO A 458 1.86 15.31 6.91
N ALA A 459 1.50 16.59 6.95
CA ALA A 459 0.69 17.25 5.93
C ALA A 459 1.21 18.67 5.67
N PHE A 460 1.56 18.98 4.41
CA PHE A 460 1.98 20.32 4.00
C PHE A 460 0.79 21.28 3.90
N SER A 461 1.00 22.55 4.27
CA SER A 461 0.07 23.62 3.89
C SER A 461 0.06 23.80 2.36
N PRO A 462 -1.04 24.28 1.77
CA PRO A 462 -1.16 24.42 0.31
C PRO A 462 -0.09 25.33 -0.33
N ASP A 463 0.46 26.25 0.43
CA ASP A 463 1.56 27.14 0.00
C ASP A 463 2.95 26.51 0.22
N GLY A 464 3.03 25.29 0.77
CA GLY A 464 4.28 24.59 1.05
C GLY A 464 5.14 25.18 2.17
N THR A 465 4.67 26.26 2.85
CA THR A 465 5.48 26.97 3.85
C THR A 465 5.39 26.38 5.24
N LYS A 466 4.33 25.60 5.53
CA LYS A 466 4.08 24.99 6.85
C LYS A 466 3.87 23.50 6.73
N LEU A 467 4.21 22.78 7.79
CA LEU A 467 3.95 21.35 7.97
C LEU A 467 3.13 21.14 9.24
N ALA A 468 1.95 20.57 9.12
CA ALA A 468 1.22 20.01 10.25
C ALA A 468 1.60 18.54 10.43
N PHE A 469 1.74 18.10 11.67
CA PHE A 469 2.10 16.71 11.99
C PHE A 469 1.70 16.34 13.40
N THR A 470 1.68 15.04 13.68
CA THR A 470 1.42 14.52 15.04
C THR A 470 2.75 14.29 15.76
N ARG A 471 2.90 14.77 16.99
CA ARG A 471 4.00 14.38 17.89
C ARG A 471 3.46 13.67 19.12
N THR A 472 3.90 12.43 19.32
CA THR A 472 3.62 11.62 20.51
C THR A 472 4.83 11.62 21.43
N SER A 473 4.65 12.03 22.69
CA SER A 473 5.76 12.25 23.64
C SER A 473 5.42 11.67 25.03
N PRO A 474 6.12 10.62 25.52
CA PRO A 474 7.05 9.79 24.75
C PRO A 474 6.33 9.03 23.63
N GLY A 475 7.06 8.74 22.56
CA GLY A 475 6.59 7.88 21.48
C GLY A 475 6.40 6.45 21.98
N GLY A 476 5.54 5.71 21.29
CA GLY A 476 5.22 4.34 21.65
C GLY A 476 3.82 3.98 21.23
N VAL A 477 3.37 2.82 21.65
CA VAL A 477 2.09 2.24 21.31
C VAL A 477 1.35 1.78 22.56
N GLY A 478 0.02 1.80 22.50
CA GLY A 478 -0.83 1.38 23.62
C GLY A 478 -0.64 2.21 24.89
N GLU A 479 -0.70 1.56 26.02
CA GLU A 479 -0.62 2.22 27.35
C GLU A 479 0.72 2.90 27.66
N ASN A 480 1.76 2.58 26.90
CA ASN A 480 3.10 3.16 27.07
C ASN A 480 3.33 4.41 26.22
N ALA A 481 2.43 4.76 25.33
CA ALA A 481 2.50 5.98 24.55
C ALA A 481 2.07 7.20 25.38
N GLY A 482 2.78 8.29 25.24
CA GLY A 482 2.34 9.59 25.72
C GLY A 482 1.19 10.15 24.89
N PRO A 483 0.66 11.30 25.30
CA PRO A 483 -0.39 11.96 24.52
C PRO A 483 0.18 12.46 23.18
N GLY A 484 -0.55 12.21 22.10
CA GLY A 484 -0.32 12.82 20.79
C GLY A 484 -0.82 14.26 20.76
N SER A 485 -0.10 15.12 20.06
CA SER A 485 -0.48 16.50 19.81
C SER A 485 -0.24 16.85 18.35
N VAL A 486 -1.19 17.53 17.74
CA VAL A 486 -1.00 18.14 16.42
C VAL A 486 -0.19 19.43 16.55
N LEU A 487 0.94 19.48 15.86
CA LEU A 487 1.86 20.61 15.80
C LEU A 487 1.88 21.19 14.39
N VAL A 488 2.19 22.49 14.31
CA VAL A 488 2.46 23.17 13.04
C VAL A 488 3.87 23.72 13.08
N ALA A 489 4.68 23.37 12.10
CA ALA A 489 6.05 23.85 11.93
C ALA A 489 6.18 24.74 10.69
N ASP A 490 7.09 25.70 10.75
CA ASP A 490 7.61 26.41 9.58
C ASP A 490 8.60 25.52 8.84
N VAL A 491 8.38 25.27 7.55
CA VAL A 491 9.16 24.31 6.76
C VAL A 491 10.62 24.75 6.57
N ALA A 492 10.84 26.05 6.39
CA ALA A 492 12.18 26.57 6.13
C ALA A 492 13.12 26.50 7.34
N THR A 493 12.57 26.66 8.55
CA THR A 493 13.34 26.72 9.80
C THR A 493 13.18 25.50 10.69
N GLY A 494 12.16 24.69 10.48
CA GLY A 494 11.76 23.60 11.35
C GLY A 494 11.15 24.05 12.69
N ALA A 495 10.97 25.36 12.89
CA ALA A 495 10.44 25.91 14.14
C ALA A 495 8.96 25.56 14.34
N ILE A 496 8.57 25.16 15.55
CA ILE A 496 7.15 24.95 15.90
C ILE A 496 6.51 26.32 16.08
N ILE A 497 5.51 26.61 15.26
CA ILE A 497 4.77 27.88 15.22
C ILE A 497 3.33 27.77 15.71
N GLY A 498 2.83 26.55 15.92
CA GLY A 498 1.49 26.30 16.41
C GLY A 498 1.34 24.93 17.05
N LYS A 499 0.37 24.82 17.97
CA LYS A 499 0.00 23.56 18.63
C LYS A 499 -1.50 23.55 18.87
N VAL A 500 -2.18 22.47 18.53
CA VAL A 500 -3.56 22.22 18.94
C VAL A 500 -3.56 21.89 20.43
N VAL A 501 -4.35 22.62 21.20
CA VAL A 501 -4.50 22.41 22.65
C VAL A 501 -5.96 22.06 22.93
N PRO A 502 -6.25 20.87 23.49
CA PRO A 502 -7.62 20.49 23.81
C PRO A 502 -8.30 21.49 24.74
N PRO A 503 -9.62 21.73 24.62
CA PRO A 503 -10.36 22.57 25.52
C PRO A 503 -10.24 22.11 26.99
N ALA A 504 -10.20 23.05 27.92
CA ALA A 504 -10.09 22.77 29.36
C ALA A 504 -11.23 21.83 29.83
N GLY A 505 -10.88 20.77 30.53
CA GLY A 505 -11.82 19.79 31.08
C GLY A 505 -12.19 18.62 30.13
N GLN A 506 -11.72 18.61 28.93
CA GLN A 506 -11.81 17.44 28.08
C GLN A 506 -10.68 16.44 28.43
N LEU A 507 -11.08 15.20 28.71
CA LEU A 507 -10.15 14.08 28.81
C LEU A 507 -9.85 13.61 27.38
N THR A 508 -8.76 14.05 26.83
CA THR A 508 -8.31 13.65 25.49
C THR A 508 -7.07 12.78 25.61
N GLY A 509 -7.08 11.64 24.91
CA GLY A 509 -5.93 10.77 24.85
C GLY A 509 -4.92 11.23 23.81
N GLN A 510 -5.41 11.69 22.63
CA GLN A 510 -4.53 11.94 21.48
C GLN A 510 -5.21 12.81 20.42
N ASP A 511 -4.47 13.80 19.91
CA ASP A 511 -4.77 14.52 18.67
C ASP A 511 -3.80 14.04 17.59
N ALA A 512 -4.31 13.69 16.41
CA ALA A 512 -3.53 13.08 15.34
C ALA A 512 -4.11 13.39 13.94
N GLN A 513 -3.40 12.97 12.90
CA GLN A 513 -3.85 12.95 11.51
C GLN A 513 -4.35 14.32 11.00
N PRO A 514 -3.52 15.37 11.06
CA PRO A 514 -3.92 16.68 10.55
C PRO A 514 -4.10 16.68 9.02
N ALA A 515 -5.05 17.50 8.55
CA ALA A 515 -5.27 17.78 7.14
C ALA A 515 -5.57 19.28 6.96
N TRP A 516 -4.98 19.89 5.92
CA TRP A 516 -5.17 21.29 5.60
C TRP A 516 -6.36 21.51 4.66
N SER A 517 -7.11 22.58 4.90
CA SER A 517 -8.00 23.12 3.87
C SER A 517 -7.19 23.67 2.70
N PRO A 518 -7.69 23.61 1.44
CA PRO A 518 -6.94 24.06 0.25
C PRO A 518 -6.63 25.56 0.25
N ASP A 519 -7.33 26.35 1.05
CA ASP A 519 -7.05 27.79 1.23
C ASP A 519 -6.02 28.06 2.35
N GLY A 520 -5.56 26.99 3.05
CA GLY A 520 -4.58 27.09 4.13
C GLY A 520 -5.08 27.71 5.42
N THR A 521 -6.40 27.94 5.56
CA THR A 521 -6.96 28.68 6.70
C THR A 521 -7.44 27.78 7.84
N THR A 522 -7.73 26.50 7.55
CA THR A 522 -8.31 25.55 8.50
C THR A 522 -7.51 24.26 8.56
N LEU A 523 -7.36 23.70 9.76
CA LEU A 523 -6.92 22.31 9.97
C LEU A 523 -8.11 21.45 10.38
N ALA A 524 -8.24 20.27 9.78
CA ALA A 524 -9.02 19.17 10.31
C ALA A 524 -8.05 18.17 10.97
N PHE A 525 -8.48 17.50 12.02
CA PHE A 525 -7.67 16.50 12.71
C PHE A 525 -8.55 15.50 13.46
N THR A 526 -8.01 14.33 13.74
CA THR A 526 -8.65 13.30 14.57
C THR A 526 -8.35 13.56 16.03
N ARG A 527 -9.38 13.55 16.89
CA ARG A 527 -9.24 13.56 18.36
C ARG A 527 -9.80 12.31 18.98
N ASN A 528 -8.97 11.61 19.76
CA ASN A 528 -9.40 10.46 20.53
C ASN A 528 -9.96 10.95 21.88
N HIS A 529 -11.23 10.64 22.15
CA HIS A 529 -11.90 10.94 23.41
C HIS A 529 -11.85 9.70 24.31
N VAL A 530 -11.25 9.86 25.49
CA VAL A 530 -11.30 8.81 26.51
C VAL A 530 -12.60 8.95 27.28
N ILE A 531 -13.59 8.15 26.95
CA ILE A 531 -14.85 8.05 27.72
C ILE A 531 -14.75 6.85 28.65
N ARG A 532 -14.93 7.07 29.99
CA ARG A 532 -14.88 5.99 30.97
C ARG A 532 -15.89 4.89 30.62
N GLY A 533 -15.40 3.66 30.42
CA GLY A 533 -16.23 2.47 30.20
C GLY A 533 -16.62 2.22 28.72
N LEU A 534 -16.22 3.09 27.81
CA LEU A 534 -16.33 2.88 26.36
C LEU A 534 -14.92 2.92 25.79
N GLY A 535 -14.60 2.05 24.86
CA GLY A 535 -13.34 2.10 24.09
C GLY A 535 -13.19 3.48 23.44
N GLY A 536 -11.98 3.85 23.05
CA GLY A 536 -11.69 5.17 22.51
C GLY A 536 -12.64 5.55 21.37
N ILE A 537 -13.36 6.66 21.56
CA ILE A 537 -14.19 7.30 20.53
C ILE A 537 -13.31 8.32 19.84
N LYS A 538 -13.27 8.27 18.53
CA LYS A 538 -12.53 9.23 17.71
C LYS A 538 -13.49 10.13 16.97
N HIS A 539 -13.25 11.43 17.01
CA HIS A 539 -14.01 12.41 16.24
C HIS A 539 -13.08 13.24 15.36
N ILE A 540 -13.64 13.69 14.23
CA ILE A 540 -13.01 14.73 13.41
C ILE A 540 -13.31 16.09 14.04
N TRP A 541 -12.25 16.85 14.25
CA TRP A 541 -12.31 18.23 14.73
C TRP A 541 -11.74 19.16 13.68
N THR A 542 -12.17 20.42 13.71
CA THR A 542 -11.62 21.50 12.88
C THR A 542 -11.21 22.68 13.74
N ALA A 543 -10.18 23.41 13.29
CA ALA A 543 -9.73 24.65 13.94
C ALA A 543 -9.16 25.61 12.89
N PRO A 544 -9.41 26.94 13.01
CA PRO A 544 -8.70 27.95 12.22
C PRO A 544 -7.20 27.92 12.55
N VAL A 545 -6.33 27.96 11.53
CA VAL A 545 -4.87 27.89 11.73
C VAL A 545 -4.32 29.05 12.54
N ASN A 546 -4.94 30.21 12.45
CA ASN A 546 -4.57 31.40 13.21
C ASN A 546 -5.18 31.44 14.63
N ALA A 547 -6.03 30.46 14.99
CA ALA A 547 -6.70 30.38 16.29
C ALA A 547 -6.97 28.89 16.63
N LEU A 548 -5.90 28.10 16.83
CA LEU A 548 -5.95 26.66 17.06
C LEU A 548 -6.67 26.24 18.35
N ASP A 549 -7.05 27.19 19.20
CA ASP A 549 -7.90 27.01 20.39
C ASP A 549 -9.41 27.11 20.08
N GLN A 550 -9.80 27.66 18.93
CA GLN A 550 -11.20 27.76 18.47
C GLN A 550 -11.59 26.49 17.69
N GLN A 551 -11.90 25.44 18.41
CA GLN A 551 -12.09 24.12 17.85
C GLN A 551 -13.57 23.74 17.76
N HIS A 552 -13.93 23.00 16.70
CA HIS A 552 -15.28 22.52 16.47
C HIS A 552 -15.28 21.00 16.28
N ASP A 553 -16.16 20.29 17.01
CA ASP A 553 -16.38 18.86 16.85
C ASP A 553 -17.32 18.60 15.67
N LEU A 554 -16.73 18.26 14.52
CA LEU A 554 -17.46 17.99 13.28
C LEU A 554 -18.26 16.69 13.36
N SER A 555 -17.70 15.65 13.98
CA SER A 555 -18.38 14.37 14.15
C SER A 555 -19.64 14.49 15.01
N ALA A 556 -19.58 15.23 16.11
CA ALA A 556 -20.76 15.50 16.95
C ALA A 556 -21.84 16.30 16.19
N ARG A 557 -21.45 17.13 15.24
CA ARG A 557 -22.38 17.92 14.43
C ARG A 557 -23.21 17.03 13.48
N ILE A 558 -22.57 16.05 12.86
CA ILE A 558 -23.22 15.15 11.88
C ILE A 558 -23.85 13.89 12.51
N CYS A 559 -23.58 13.64 13.79
CA CYS A 559 -24.07 12.51 14.55
C CYS A 559 -24.71 13.05 15.86
N PRO A 560 -25.92 13.57 15.80
CA PRO A 560 -26.55 14.30 16.92
C PRO A 560 -26.81 13.37 18.12
N GLY A 561 -26.62 13.92 19.32
CA GLY A 561 -26.71 13.21 20.59
C GLY A 561 -25.35 12.78 21.11
N GLU A 562 -25.30 11.68 21.85
CA GLU A 562 -24.04 11.09 22.30
C GLU A 562 -23.42 10.27 21.14
N CYS A 563 -22.62 10.93 20.29
CA CYS A 563 -21.97 10.29 19.16
C CYS A 563 -20.89 9.32 19.64
N LYS A 564 -21.12 8.02 19.45
CA LYS A 564 -20.21 6.93 19.83
C LYS A 564 -19.47 6.35 18.64
N LYS A 565 -19.42 7.08 17.54
CA LYS A 565 -18.76 6.66 16.31
C LYS A 565 -17.25 6.85 16.41
N ILE A 566 -16.52 6.06 15.65
CA ILE A 566 -15.08 6.21 15.48
C ILE A 566 -14.84 6.78 14.10
N ASP A 567 -14.61 8.09 14.03
CA ASP A 567 -14.29 8.84 12.82
C ASP A 567 -12.82 9.23 12.85
N ASP A 568 -12.07 8.86 11.81
CA ASP A 568 -10.65 9.22 11.72
C ASP A 568 -10.21 9.50 10.27
N SER A 569 -8.96 9.93 10.12
CA SER A 569 -8.31 10.17 8.83
C SER A 569 -9.02 11.20 7.93
N PRO A 570 -9.23 12.45 8.36
CA PRO A 570 -9.87 13.46 7.54
C PRO A 570 -9.01 13.87 6.33
N ALA A 571 -9.67 14.16 5.20
CA ALA A 571 -9.06 14.71 4.00
C ALA A 571 -9.97 15.75 3.35
N PHE A 572 -9.48 16.96 3.12
CA PHE A 572 -10.22 17.99 2.39
C PHE A 572 -10.27 17.71 0.89
N SER A 573 -11.40 17.98 0.27
CA SER A 573 -11.49 18.02 -1.19
C SER A 573 -10.65 19.17 -1.76
N PRO A 574 -10.14 19.07 -3.00
CA PRO A 574 -9.30 20.12 -3.60
C PRO A 574 -9.97 21.48 -3.75
N ASP A 575 -11.30 21.52 -3.78
CA ASP A 575 -12.09 22.76 -3.82
C ASP A 575 -12.45 23.31 -2.43
N GLY A 576 -12.08 22.58 -1.36
CA GLY A 576 -12.33 22.96 0.03
C GLY A 576 -13.79 22.85 0.48
N THR A 577 -14.69 22.37 -0.38
CA THR A 577 -16.12 22.33 -0.07
C THR A 577 -16.54 21.11 0.75
N ARG A 578 -15.65 20.08 0.86
CA ARG A 578 -15.94 18.80 1.49
C ARG A 578 -14.76 18.27 2.29
N ILE A 579 -15.07 17.43 3.28
CA ILE A 579 -14.12 16.63 4.05
C ILE A 579 -14.57 15.17 3.93
N ALA A 580 -13.69 14.30 3.44
CA ALA A 580 -13.87 12.85 3.48
C ALA A 580 -13.16 12.29 4.71
N PHE A 581 -13.70 11.23 5.30
CA PHE A 581 -13.10 10.54 6.44
C PHE A 581 -13.65 9.12 6.53
N ASN A 582 -12.94 8.24 7.22
CA ASN A 582 -13.43 6.91 7.49
C ASN A 582 -14.20 6.85 8.82
N ARG A 583 -15.25 6.00 8.85
CA ARG A 583 -16.04 5.71 10.03
C ARG A 583 -16.06 4.22 10.34
N LYS A 584 -15.86 3.87 11.61
CA LYS A 584 -16.24 2.58 12.18
C LYS A 584 -17.49 2.77 13.02
N ASP A 585 -18.46 1.87 12.93
CA ASP A 585 -19.56 1.84 13.86
C ASP A 585 -19.02 1.47 15.24
N GLY A 586 -19.26 2.40 16.19
CA GLY A 586 -18.68 2.37 17.52
C GLY A 586 -18.87 1.06 18.26
N GLY A 587 -17.85 0.68 18.95
CA GLY A 587 -17.71 -0.49 19.80
C GLY A 587 -16.30 -1.03 19.73
N ASN A 588 -15.88 -1.75 20.76
CA ASN A 588 -14.58 -2.41 20.82
C ASN A 588 -14.47 -3.62 19.86
N ASP A 589 -15.53 -3.90 19.09
CA ASP A 589 -15.50 -4.99 18.14
C ASP A 589 -14.86 -4.52 16.83
N GLN A 590 -13.54 -4.57 16.83
CA GLN A 590 -12.73 -4.33 15.65
C GLN A 590 -12.96 -5.39 14.56
N ASN A 591 -13.66 -6.48 14.91
CA ASN A 591 -14.08 -7.55 14.01
C ASN A 591 -15.48 -7.30 13.42
N SER A 592 -16.16 -6.24 13.84
CA SER A 592 -17.45 -5.89 13.25
C SER A 592 -17.27 -5.53 11.81
N GLY A 593 -17.04 -6.06 10.86
CA GLY A 593 -16.85 -5.76 9.43
C GLY A 593 -17.46 -4.44 8.94
N ARG A 594 -18.11 -3.69 9.83
CA ARG A 594 -18.78 -2.42 9.55
C ARG A 594 -17.79 -1.29 9.51
N GLY A 595 -17.64 -0.71 8.34
CA GLY A 595 -16.85 0.47 8.11
C GLY A 595 -17.32 1.18 6.85
N GLY A 596 -17.08 2.46 6.76
CA GLY A 596 -17.50 3.25 5.61
C GLY A 596 -16.66 4.49 5.42
N ILE A 597 -16.83 5.10 4.26
CA ILE A 597 -16.32 6.43 3.95
C ILE A 597 -17.50 7.40 3.93
N LEU A 598 -17.33 8.49 4.64
CA LEU A 598 -18.29 9.59 4.70
C LEU A 598 -17.69 10.82 4.04
N ILE A 599 -18.56 11.67 3.53
CA ILE A 599 -18.21 13.00 3.03
C ILE A 599 -19.14 14.02 3.67
N THR A 600 -18.59 15.09 4.24
CA THR A 600 -19.36 16.18 4.83
C THR A 600 -18.85 17.54 4.34
N SER A 601 -19.70 18.57 4.43
CA SER A 601 -19.23 19.95 4.34
C SER A 601 -18.36 20.32 5.57
N PRO A 602 -17.46 21.27 5.48
CA PRO A 602 -16.57 21.63 6.62
C PRO A 602 -17.30 22.12 7.88
N ASN A 603 -18.54 22.59 7.75
CA ASN A 603 -19.41 22.99 8.86
C ASN A 603 -20.36 21.87 9.33
N GLY A 604 -20.38 20.70 8.67
CA GLY A 604 -21.22 19.56 9.05
C GLY A 604 -22.71 19.68 8.65
N ASP A 605 -23.10 20.66 7.84
CA ASP A 605 -24.49 20.86 7.46
C ASP A 605 -24.94 19.87 6.36
N GLU A 606 -23.99 19.41 5.53
CA GLU A 606 -24.22 18.40 4.51
C GLU A 606 -23.34 17.18 4.78
N CYS A 607 -23.94 16.02 4.95
CA CYS A 607 -23.20 14.77 5.12
C CYS A 607 -23.87 13.63 4.37
N ARG A 608 -23.06 12.76 3.78
CA ARG A 608 -23.50 11.54 3.11
C ARG A 608 -22.52 10.40 3.30
N VAL A 609 -23.04 9.19 3.32
CA VAL A 609 -22.27 7.96 3.28
C VAL A 609 -21.99 7.62 1.80
N VAL A 610 -20.73 7.49 1.42
CA VAL A 610 -20.35 7.11 0.05
C VAL A 610 -19.93 5.64 -0.05
N LEU A 611 -19.54 5.03 1.06
CA LEU A 611 -19.34 3.58 1.21
C LEU A 611 -19.87 3.13 2.58
N PRO A 612 -20.53 1.97 2.67
CA PRO A 612 -21.07 1.19 1.56
C PRO A 612 -22.19 1.96 0.86
N ASP A 613 -22.39 1.76 -0.42
CA ASP A 613 -23.20 2.59 -1.34
C ASP A 613 -24.72 2.57 -1.12
N THR A 614 -25.20 2.01 -0.04
CA THR A 614 -26.63 1.77 0.15
C THR A 614 -27.44 3.00 0.62
N ARG A 615 -26.75 4.09 1.03
CA ARG A 615 -27.41 5.28 1.59
C ARG A 615 -26.87 6.60 1.03
N ARG A 616 -26.34 6.58 -0.17
CA ARG A 616 -25.65 7.71 -0.79
C ARG A 616 -26.44 9.01 -0.75
N ASP A 617 -27.75 8.93 -1.03
CA ASP A 617 -28.63 10.08 -1.18
C ASP A 617 -29.49 10.37 0.07
N ASP A 618 -29.27 9.68 1.18
CA ASP A 618 -29.95 9.94 2.45
C ASP A 618 -29.13 10.87 3.34
N PRO A 619 -29.50 12.16 3.46
CA PRO A 619 -28.74 13.10 4.30
C PRO A 619 -28.79 12.77 5.79
N GLY A 620 -29.72 11.94 6.24
CA GLY A 620 -29.80 11.45 7.61
C GLY A 620 -28.90 10.25 7.90
N ALA A 621 -28.32 9.64 6.89
CA ALA A 621 -27.54 8.41 7.03
C ALA A 621 -26.29 8.58 7.92
N CYS A 622 -25.70 9.76 7.97
CA CYS A 622 -24.50 10.03 8.79
C CYS A 622 -24.74 9.92 10.30
N GLY A 623 -25.98 10.10 10.76
CA GLY A 623 -26.34 9.92 12.18
C GLY A 623 -26.73 8.48 12.54
N GLN A 624 -26.89 7.62 11.56
CA GLN A 624 -27.34 6.24 11.73
C GLN A 624 -26.15 5.27 11.78
N ASP A 625 -26.42 4.02 12.16
CA ASP A 625 -25.44 2.95 12.02
C ASP A 625 -25.22 2.64 10.54
N LEU A 626 -23.96 2.39 10.17
CA LEU A 626 -23.65 1.95 8.82
C LEU A 626 -24.30 0.59 8.55
N PRO A 627 -24.76 0.34 7.32
CA PRO A 627 -25.21 -0.98 6.93
C PRO A 627 -24.06 -1.98 6.99
N ASP A 628 -24.41 -3.26 7.03
CA ASP A 628 -23.41 -4.32 6.93
C ASP A 628 -22.62 -4.19 5.62
N THR A 629 -21.32 -4.43 5.71
CA THR A 629 -20.48 -4.42 4.54
C THR A 629 -20.93 -5.52 3.57
N PRO A 630 -20.96 -5.25 2.26
CA PRO A 630 -21.25 -6.28 1.27
C PRO A 630 -20.27 -7.46 1.38
N PRO A 631 -20.66 -8.68 0.96
CA PRO A 631 -19.85 -9.88 1.11
C PRO A 631 -18.43 -9.80 0.53
N ASN A 632 -18.27 -8.97 -0.47
CA ASN A 632 -17.01 -8.80 -1.21
C ASN A 632 -16.27 -7.52 -0.81
N GLY A 633 -16.65 -6.95 0.32
CA GLY A 633 -16.07 -5.67 0.76
C GLY A 633 -16.63 -4.48 -0.03
N PRO A 634 -15.97 -3.34 0.07
CA PRO A 634 -14.72 -3.14 0.85
C PRO A 634 -14.96 -3.22 2.37
N PHE A 635 -14.18 -4.04 3.07
CA PHE A 635 -14.21 -4.10 4.52
C PHE A 635 -13.26 -3.06 5.11
N GLN A 636 -13.72 -2.35 6.12
CA GLN A 636 -12.94 -1.36 6.86
C GLN A 636 -12.18 -0.39 5.93
N PRO A 637 -12.84 0.27 4.97
CA PRO A 637 -12.16 1.25 4.13
C PRO A 637 -11.62 2.38 4.99
N ARG A 638 -10.36 2.79 4.72
CA ARG A 638 -9.63 3.78 5.52
C ARG A 638 -8.59 4.54 4.70
N ASP A 639 -7.95 5.51 5.34
CA ASP A 639 -6.82 6.27 4.78
C ASP A 639 -7.18 6.94 3.47
N VAL A 640 -8.32 7.63 3.49
CA VAL A 640 -8.91 8.23 2.29
C VAL A 640 -8.11 9.44 1.80
N ALA A 641 -7.83 9.49 0.49
CA ALA A 641 -7.28 10.67 -0.17
C ALA A 641 -8.07 11.04 -1.43
N TRP A 642 -8.18 12.34 -1.70
CA TRP A 642 -8.86 12.87 -2.87
C TRP A 642 -7.96 12.88 -4.11
N SER A 643 -8.53 12.54 -5.27
CA SER A 643 -7.88 12.86 -6.54
C SER A 643 -7.78 14.38 -6.72
N PRO A 644 -6.76 14.87 -7.46
CA PRO A 644 -6.56 16.31 -7.66
C PRO A 644 -7.74 17.05 -8.32
N ASP A 645 -8.55 16.34 -9.12
CA ASP A 645 -9.78 16.85 -9.72
C ASP A 645 -11.01 16.82 -8.80
N GLY A 646 -10.88 16.21 -7.62
CA GLY A 646 -11.98 16.07 -6.65
C GLY A 646 -13.07 15.08 -7.07
N GLY A 647 -12.88 14.34 -8.18
CA GLY A 647 -13.88 13.40 -8.70
C GLY A 647 -13.78 11.99 -8.12
N ARG A 648 -12.66 11.64 -7.51
CA ARG A 648 -12.37 10.29 -7.01
C ARG A 648 -11.77 10.31 -5.62
N LEU A 649 -11.93 9.19 -4.92
CA LEU A 649 -11.24 8.90 -3.66
C LEU A 649 -10.41 7.64 -3.84
N VAL A 650 -9.18 7.64 -3.34
CA VAL A 650 -8.40 6.42 -3.12
C VAL A 650 -8.42 6.08 -1.64
N MET A 651 -8.43 4.81 -1.32
CA MET A 651 -8.44 4.31 0.05
C MET A 651 -7.82 2.93 0.14
N SER A 652 -7.40 2.55 1.34
CA SER A 652 -7.07 1.18 1.69
C SER A 652 -8.32 0.46 2.18
N SER A 653 -8.51 -0.80 1.80
CA SER A 653 -9.60 -1.63 2.29
C SER A 653 -9.22 -3.10 2.27
N ARG A 654 -9.96 -3.92 3.00
CA ARG A 654 -9.81 -5.38 3.01
C ARG A 654 -10.95 -6.04 2.27
N ARG A 655 -10.70 -7.21 1.74
CA ARG A 655 -11.72 -8.05 1.13
C ARG A 655 -12.54 -8.84 2.14
N GLU A 656 -11.92 -9.23 3.25
CA GLU A 656 -12.56 -10.00 4.32
C GLU A 656 -12.61 -9.21 5.62
N ALA A 657 -13.60 -9.49 6.45
CA ALA A 657 -13.76 -8.86 7.76
C ALA A 657 -12.64 -9.26 8.75
N ALA A 658 -12.17 -10.50 8.65
CA ALA A 658 -11.07 -10.97 9.46
C ALA A 658 -9.71 -10.44 8.97
N PRO A 659 -8.72 -10.26 9.85
CA PRO A 659 -7.41 -9.71 9.49
C PRO A 659 -6.57 -10.60 8.56
N LYS A 660 -7.14 -11.64 7.99
CA LYS A 660 -6.46 -12.58 7.09
C LYS A 660 -6.23 -12.05 5.68
N SER A 661 -7.03 -11.08 5.21
CA SER A 661 -6.81 -10.48 3.91
C SER A 661 -5.93 -9.23 4.02
N PRO A 662 -4.99 -9.04 3.07
CA PRO A 662 -4.19 -7.82 3.04
C PRO A 662 -5.04 -6.61 2.72
N GLU A 663 -4.61 -5.44 3.16
CA GLU A 663 -5.15 -4.17 2.68
C GLU A 663 -4.78 -3.99 1.21
N GLN A 664 -5.74 -3.55 0.43
CA GLN A 664 -5.61 -3.26 -1.00
C GLN A 664 -6.13 -1.87 -1.31
N LEU A 665 -5.47 -1.20 -2.24
CA LEU A 665 -5.95 0.09 -2.75
C LEU A 665 -7.21 -0.10 -3.59
N SER A 666 -8.16 0.79 -3.36
CA SER A 666 -9.37 0.91 -4.17
C SER A 666 -9.62 2.38 -4.50
N VAL A 667 -10.12 2.64 -5.69
CA VAL A 667 -10.50 3.98 -6.15
C VAL A 667 -12.01 4.02 -6.35
N LEU A 668 -12.67 4.94 -5.65
CA LEU A 668 -14.10 5.22 -5.77
C LEU A 668 -14.31 6.43 -6.68
N ASP A 669 -15.03 6.25 -7.78
CA ASP A 669 -15.54 7.34 -8.61
C ASP A 669 -16.82 7.92 -7.98
N LEU A 670 -16.79 9.18 -7.61
CA LEU A 670 -17.88 9.82 -6.87
C LEU A 670 -19.10 10.14 -7.74
N SER A 671 -18.94 10.19 -9.05
CA SER A 671 -20.02 10.49 -9.99
C SER A 671 -20.85 9.25 -10.32
N SER A 672 -20.18 8.13 -10.55
CA SER A 672 -20.82 6.85 -10.91
C SER A 672 -21.03 5.93 -9.71
N GLY A 673 -20.24 6.10 -8.63
CA GLY A 673 -20.16 5.18 -7.51
C GLY A 673 -19.38 3.90 -7.80
N ALA A 674 -18.72 3.82 -8.95
CA ALA A 674 -17.92 2.66 -9.31
C ALA A 674 -16.70 2.57 -8.40
N LEU A 675 -16.50 1.39 -7.80
CA LEU A 675 -15.32 1.06 -7.03
C LEU A 675 -14.40 0.18 -7.88
N THR A 676 -13.19 0.66 -8.13
CA THR A 676 -12.14 -0.08 -8.84
C THR A 676 -11.05 -0.45 -7.85
N SER A 677 -10.71 -1.73 -7.76
CA SER A 677 -9.57 -2.20 -6.99
C SER A 677 -8.38 -2.51 -7.90
N PHE A 678 -7.19 -2.20 -7.45
CA PHE A 678 -5.96 -2.59 -8.17
C PHE A 678 -5.64 -4.08 -8.01
N GLY A 679 -6.27 -4.74 -7.03
CA GLY A 679 -6.10 -6.18 -6.81
C GLY A 679 -4.65 -6.55 -6.56
N GLY A 680 -4.26 -7.74 -7.00
CA GLY A 680 -2.90 -8.25 -6.89
C GLY A 680 -1.92 -7.70 -7.93
N ARG A 681 -2.24 -6.61 -8.61
CA ARG A 681 -1.29 -5.90 -9.47
C ARG A 681 -0.21 -5.18 -8.68
N LEU A 682 -0.50 -4.91 -7.40
CA LEU A 682 0.40 -4.20 -6.50
C LEU A 682 0.92 -5.16 -5.44
N ASP A 683 2.18 -4.99 -5.09
CA ASP A 683 2.82 -5.79 -4.05
C ASP A 683 2.26 -5.51 -2.67
N GLY A 684 2.17 -6.56 -1.89
CA GLY A 684 1.99 -6.53 -0.44
C GLY A 684 0.69 -5.91 0.05
N ARG A 685 0.74 -5.55 1.31
CA ARG A 685 -0.30 -4.73 1.95
C ARG A 685 -0.08 -3.29 1.52
N GLN A 686 -1.13 -2.65 1.05
CA GLN A 686 -1.11 -1.31 0.51
C GLN A 686 -1.83 -0.38 1.47
N LYS A 687 -1.11 0.58 2.04
CA LYS A 687 -1.62 1.48 3.08
C LYS A 687 -1.33 2.93 2.78
N GLU A 688 -2.11 3.80 3.41
CA GLU A 688 -1.93 5.24 3.44
C GLU A 688 -1.70 5.85 2.05
N PRO A 689 -2.65 5.68 1.11
CA PRO A 689 -2.45 6.18 -0.24
C PRO A 689 -2.51 7.71 -0.30
N ALA A 690 -1.73 8.29 -1.23
CA ALA A 690 -1.80 9.71 -1.55
C ALA A 690 -1.71 9.95 -3.06
N PHE A 691 -2.54 10.83 -3.59
CA PHE A 691 -2.45 11.26 -4.98
C PHE A 691 -1.36 12.33 -5.16
N GLN A 692 -0.54 12.17 -6.20
CA GLN A 692 0.37 13.21 -6.64
C GLN A 692 -0.40 14.37 -7.26
N GLN A 693 -0.07 15.60 -6.87
CA GLN A 693 -0.58 16.79 -7.51
C GLN A 693 0.12 16.98 -8.87
N SER A 694 -0.64 17.26 -9.93
CA SER A 694 -0.11 17.53 -11.26
C SER A 694 -1.03 18.45 -12.06
N VAL A 695 -0.45 19.25 -12.94
CA VAL A 695 -1.15 20.11 -13.91
C VAL A 695 -0.75 19.75 -15.33
N ASP A 696 -1.48 20.21 -16.31
CA ASP A 696 -1.14 20.16 -17.74
C ASP A 696 -1.47 21.53 -18.33
N LEU A 697 -0.51 22.44 -18.23
CA LEU A 697 -0.59 23.78 -18.79
C LEU A 697 -0.27 23.72 -20.28
N SER A 698 -0.99 24.46 -21.08
CA SER A 698 -0.75 24.49 -22.52
C SER A 698 -1.01 25.89 -23.12
N LEU A 699 -0.31 26.21 -24.18
CA LEU A 699 -0.47 27.44 -24.92
C LEU A 699 -1.05 27.21 -26.30
N THR A 700 -2.01 28.06 -26.68
CA THR A 700 -2.51 28.15 -28.04
C THR A 700 -2.33 29.58 -28.54
N ALA A 701 -1.51 29.74 -29.56
CA ALA A 701 -1.25 31.04 -30.22
C ALA A 701 -1.34 30.89 -31.75
N PRO A 702 -1.68 31.95 -32.48
CA PRO A 702 -1.64 31.93 -33.94
C PRO A 702 -0.18 31.76 -34.41
N PRO A 703 0.10 30.89 -35.40
CA PRO A 703 1.47 30.70 -35.89
C PRO A 703 2.02 31.94 -36.57
N THR A 704 1.13 32.79 -37.12
CA THR A 704 1.45 34.09 -37.74
C THR A 704 0.37 35.12 -37.40
N ALA A 705 0.76 36.30 -36.96
CA ALA A 705 -0.12 37.42 -36.69
C ALA A 705 -0.28 38.31 -37.96
N PRO A 706 -1.30 39.20 -37.98
CA PRO A 706 -1.37 40.25 -38.99
C PRO A 706 -0.09 41.07 -39.02
N SER A 707 0.29 41.55 -40.24
CA SER A 707 1.47 42.41 -40.40
C SER A 707 1.23 43.78 -39.77
N ILE A 708 2.26 44.31 -39.13
CA ILE A 708 2.28 45.69 -38.57
C ILE A 708 3.32 46.52 -39.32
N GLU A 709 3.10 47.83 -39.43
CA GLU A 709 4.07 48.75 -40.04
C GLU A 709 5.06 49.24 -38.97
N VAL A 710 6.25 49.66 -39.39
CA VAL A 710 7.21 50.25 -38.45
C VAL A 710 6.61 51.52 -37.83
N GLY A 711 6.56 51.55 -36.52
CA GLY A 711 5.91 52.62 -35.72
C GLY A 711 4.45 52.38 -35.37
N ASP A 712 3.78 51.47 -36.04
CA ASP A 712 2.39 51.11 -35.75
C ASP A 712 2.30 49.96 -34.72
N THR A 713 1.10 49.82 -34.16
CA THR A 713 0.80 48.78 -33.15
C THR A 713 -0.11 47.70 -33.71
N GLY A 714 0.11 46.46 -33.27
CA GLY A 714 -0.75 45.32 -33.50
C GLY A 714 -0.97 44.50 -32.24
N GLU A 715 -1.96 43.62 -32.25
CA GLU A 715 -2.30 42.75 -31.10
C GLU A 715 -2.16 41.28 -31.46
N VAL A 716 -1.65 40.51 -30.50
CA VAL A 716 -1.57 39.02 -30.54
C VAL A 716 -2.25 38.47 -29.30
N ALA A 717 -3.25 37.63 -29.51
CA ALA A 717 -3.94 36.91 -28.44
C ALA A 717 -3.38 35.49 -28.30
N VAL A 718 -3.04 35.11 -27.04
CA VAL A 718 -2.54 33.82 -26.69
C VAL A 718 -3.43 33.24 -25.58
N THR A 719 -3.87 32.01 -25.74
CA THR A 719 -4.72 31.34 -24.77
C THR A 719 -3.88 30.36 -23.95
N VAL A 720 -3.93 30.53 -22.63
CA VAL A 720 -3.37 29.63 -21.64
C VAL A 720 -4.48 28.71 -21.15
N THR A 721 -4.27 27.41 -21.16
CA THR A 721 -5.24 26.39 -20.68
C THR A 721 -4.59 25.48 -19.67
N ASN A 722 -5.26 25.18 -18.55
CA ASN A 722 -4.91 24.08 -17.66
C ASN A 722 -5.81 22.88 -18.00
N ARG A 723 -5.27 21.83 -18.60
CA ARG A 723 -5.94 20.56 -18.91
C ARG A 723 -5.79 19.54 -17.78
N GLY A 724 -4.82 19.78 -16.89
CA GLY A 724 -4.39 18.84 -15.88
C GLY A 724 -5.39 18.67 -14.76
N PRO A 725 -5.25 17.59 -13.96
CA PRO A 725 -6.25 17.28 -12.96
C PRO A 725 -6.25 18.26 -11.79
N ALA A 726 -5.12 18.89 -11.43
CA ALA A 726 -5.04 19.83 -10.31
C ALA A 726 -5.20 21.30 -10.73
N PRO A 727 -5.67 22.18 -9.82
CA PRO A 727 -5.51 23.63 -9.98
C PRO A 727 -4.02 24.01 -10.08
N SER A 728 -3.69 24.97 -10.94
CA SER A 728 -2.34 25.53 -11.06
C SER A 728 -2.27 26.88 -10.32
N PRO A 729 -1.80 26.92 -9.07
CA PRO A 729 -1.55 28.18 -8.36
C PRO A 729 -0.28 28.85 -8.89
N GLY A 730 -0.23 30.17 -8.78
CA GLY A 730 0.92 30.96 -9.22
C GLY A 730 1.24 30.76 -10.71
N THR A 731 0.20 30.69 -11.55
CA THR A 731 0.37 30.52 -13.01
C THR A 731 0.88 31.83 -13.60
N VAL A 732 2.07 31.80 -14.21
CA VAL A 732 2.72 32.98 -14.80
C VAL A 732 2.86 32.75 -16.32
N PHE A 733 2.34 33.69 -17.08
CA PHE A 733 2.54 33.78 -18.53
C PHE A 733 3.72 34.73 -18.82
N THR A 734 4.57 34.40 -19.79
CA THR A 734 5.75 35.18 -20.16
C THR A 734 5.85 35.35 -21.68
N ILE A 735 6.20 36.56 -22.13
CA ILE A 735 6.55 36.86 -23.49
C ILE A 735 8.06 37.08 -23.63
N ASP A 736 8.63 36.51 -24.70
CA ASP A 736 9.98 36.82 -25.19
C ASP A 736 9.86 37.51 -26.55
N ALA A 737 10.03 38.86 -26.51
CA ALA A 737 9.88 39.72 -27.70
C ALA A 737 11.25 40.08 -28.30
N PRO A 738 11.50 39.78 -29.60
CA PRO A 738 12.77 40.12 -30.25
C PRO A 738 12.91 41.64 -30.43
N PRO A 739 14.14 42.17 -30.65
CA PRO A 739 14.37 43.62 -30.78
C PRO A 739 13.61 44.31 -31.90
N GLY A 740 13.13 43.57 -32.90
CA GLY A 740 12.34 44.11 -34.01
C GLY A 740 10.91 44.44 -33.69
N VAL A 741 10.43 44.12 -32.49
CA VAL A 741 9.15 44.57 -31.94
C VAL A 741 9.33 45.03 -30.49
N ARG A 742 8.51 45.96 -30.05
CA ARG A 742 8.47 46.46 -28.67
C ARG A 742 7.15 46.08 -28.03
N LEU A 743 7.20 45.43 -26.84
CA LEU A 743 6.01 45.21 -26.06
C LEU A 743 5.53 46.53 -25.45
N GLU A 744 4.27 46.90 -25.71
CA GLU A 744 3.63 48.08 -25.12
C GLU A 744 2.83 47.70 -23.88
N GLU A 745 2.07 46.59 -23.97
CA GLU A 745 1.17 46.19 -22.89
C GLU A 745 0.81 44.69 -23.03
N LEU A 746 0.65 44.03 -21.89
CA LEU A 746 -0.06 42.75 -21.76
C LEU A 746 -1.37 42.98 -21.02
N THR A 747 -2.46 42.42 -21.53
CA THR A 747 -3.78 42.48 -20.87
C THR A 747 -4.38 41.09 -20.73
N THR A 748 -5.13 40.89 -19.63
CA THR A 748 -5.83 39.64 -19.36
C THR A 748 -7.13 39.90 -18.60
N PRO A 749 -8.21 39.15 -18.86
CA PRO A 749 -9.45 39.24 -18.08
C PRO A 749 -9.36 38.62 -16.69
N ALA A 750 -8.31 37.84 -16.40
CA ALA A 750 -8.09 37.18 -15.11
C ALA A 750 -6.62 37.31 -14.71
N GLY A 751 -6.39 37.69 -13.45
CA GLY A 751 -5.04 37.96 -12.97
C GLY A 751 -4.58 39.41 -13.17
N SER A 752 -3.27 39.64 -13.19
CA SER A 752 -2.68 40.99 -13.37
C SER A 752 -1.40 40.93 -14.21
N CYS A 753 -1.25 41.90 -15.10
CA CYS A 753 -0.03 42.12 -15.84
C CYS A 753 0.63 43.41 -15.36
N GLY A 754 1.93 43.40 -15.13
CA GLY A 754 2.66 44.61 -14.75
C GLY A 754 2.79 45.56 -15.94
N ALA A 755 2.74 46.87 -15.70
CA ALA A 755 2.96 47.88 -16.77
C ALA A 755 4.36 47.68 -17.39
N ALA A 756 4.42 47.44 -18.70
CA ALA A 756 5.62 47.11 -19.47
C ALA A 756 6.40 45.87 -18.94
N SER A 757 5.77 44.99 -18.15
CA SER A 757 6.34 43.72 -17.70
C SER A 757 6.17 42.70 -18.84
N PRO A 758 7.18 41.85 -19.11
CA PRO A 758 7.03 40.72 -20.01
C PRO A 758 6.22 39.56 -19.43
N GLN A 759 5.60 39.76 -18.24
CA GLN A 759 4.89 38.72 -17.52
C GLN A 759 3.53 39.13 -17.03
N CYS A 760 2.60 38.16 -16.99
CA CYS A 760 1.32 38.27 -16.32
C CYS A 760 1.21 37.20 -15.26
N ASP A 761 0.79 37.57 -14.04
CA ASP A 761 0.35 36.63 -13.01
C ASP A 761 -1.13 36.30 -13.24
N LEU A 762 -1.44 35.09 -13.64
CA LEU A 762 -2.80 34.62 -13.91
C LEU A 762 -3.47 34.04 -12.64
N GLY A 763 -2.76 34.01 -11.50
CA GLY A 763 -3.26 33.48 -10.24
C GLY A 763 -3.49 31.96 -10.28
N VAL A 764 -4.66 31.54 -9.81
CA VAL A 764 -5.04 30.10 -9.79
C VAL A 764 -5.82 29.74 -11.04
N LEU A 765 -5.21 28.97 -11.94
CA LEU A 765 -5.90 28.45 -13.14
C LEU A 765 -6.46 27.05 -12.85
N ARG A 766 -7.79 26.94 -12.73
CA ARG A 766 -8.47 25.68 -12.42
C ARG A 766 -8.47 24.70 -13.60
N PRO A 767 -8.59 23.37 -13.37
CA PRO A 767 -8.71 22.36 -14.43
C PRO A 767 -9.82 22.70 -15.44
N GLY A 768 -9.53 22.48 -16.71
CA GLY A 768 -10.45 22.76 -17.82
C GLY A 768 -10.72 24.24 -18.09
N ARG A 769 -10.03 25.16 -17.39
CA ARG A 769 -10.18 26.61 -17.62
C ARG A 769 -9.11 27.15 -18.51
N SER A 770 -9.50 28.14 -19.30
CA SER A 770 -8.60 28.88 -20.18
C SER A 770 -8.68 30.36 -19.89
N VAL A 771 -7.56 31.07 -20.07
CA VAL A 771 -7.41 32.50 -19.92
C VAL A 771 -6.69 33.01 -21.17
N THR A 772 -7.20 34.09 -21.78
CA THR A 772 -6.54 34.73 -22.92
C THR A 772 -5.73 35.93 -22.44
N VAL A 773 -4.47 35.98 -22.84
CA VAL A 773 -3.56 37.11 -22.67
C VAL A 773 -3.40 37.77 -24.05
N THR A 774 -3.61 39.08 -24.11
CA THR A 774 -3.42 39.88 -25.34
C THR A 774 -2.17 40.75 -25.18
N ALA A 775 -1.24 40.60 -26.13
CA ALA A 775 -0.04 41.41 -26.21
C ALA A 775 -0.20 42.46 -27.27
N ARG A 776 -0.01 43.73 -26.90
CA ARG A 776 0.06 44.88 -27.82
C ARG A 776 1.52 45.20 -28.10
N LEU A 777 1.87 45.15 -29.38
CA LEU A 777 3.24 45.25 -29.88
C LEU A 777 3.39 46.36 -30.90
N THR A 778 4.51 47.13 -30.83
CA THR A 778 4.87 48.14 -31.84
C THR A 778 5.98 47.59 -32.73
N GLY A 779 5.86 47.72 -34.05
CA GLY A 779 6.92 47.41 -35.02
C GLY A 779 8.12 48.34 -34.88
N VAL A 780 9.33 47.81 -34.73
CA VAL A 780 10.55 48.62 -34.57
C VAL A 780 11.46 48.51 -35.80
N SER A 781 11.59 47.33 -36.38
CA SER A 781 12.38 47.12 -37.61
C SER A 781 11.70 46.07 -38.49
N THR A 782 11.84 46.25 -39.81
CA THR A 782 11.24 45.37 -40.82
C THR A 782 11.78 43.94 -40.73
N GLY A 783 10.94 42.98 -41.09
CA GLY A 783 11.23 41.55 -41.14
C GLY A 783 10.24 40.72 -40.35
N ASP A 784 10.39 39.43 -40.46
CA ASP A 784 9.57 38.47 -39.70
C ASP A 784 10.10 38.33 -38.25
N GLN A 785 9.34 38.90 -37.31
CA GLN A 785 9.73 38.88 -35.90
C GLN A 785 9.10 37.67 -35.22
N ARG A 786 9.90 36.79 -34.65
CA ARG A 786 9.42 35.63 -33.94
C ARG A 786 9.34 35.88 -32.45
N ILE A 787 8.13 35.90 -31.93
CA ILE A 787 7.83 36.09 -30.51
C ILE A 787 7.70 34.74 -29.84
N GLY A 788 8.35 34.56 -28.71
CA GLY A 788 8.20 33.38 -27.81
C GLY A 788 7.14 33.63 -26.77
N TRP A 789 6.34 32.62 -26.50
CA TRP A 789 5.37 32.56 -25.43
C TRP A 789 5.68 31.38 -24.52
N SER A 790 5.59 31.58 -23.23
CA SER A 790 5.73 30.48 -22.23
C SER A 790 4.77 30.65 -21.07
N VAL A 791 4.41 29.55 -20.45
CA VAL A 791 3.63 29.48 -19.20
C VAL A 791 4.29 28.55 -18.23
N ALA A 792 4.23 28.90 -16.95
CA ALA A 792 4.70 28.07 -15.84
C ALA A 792 3.76 28.20 -14.65
N GLY A 793 3.68 27.16 -13.83
CA GLY A 793 2.94 27.11 -12.57
C GLY A 793 3.81 26.55 -11.44
N ALA A 794 3.29 26.59 -10.22
CA ALA A 794 3.99 26.07 -9.04
C ALA A 794 3.91 24.52 -8.94
N VAL A 795 2.91 23.91 -9.56
CA VAL A 795 2.70 22.45 -9.55
C VAL A 795 3.37 21.81 -10.76
N VAL A 796 3.91 20.61 -10.59
CA VAL A 796 4.59 19.87 -11.66
C VAL A 796 3.68 19.64 -12.87
N ASP A 797 4.24 19.89 -14.05
CA ASP A 797 3.61 19.65 -15.33
C ASP A 797 4.39 18.53 -16.06
N PRO A 798 3.79 17.35 -16.26
CA PRO A 798 4.47 16.21 -16.88
C PRO A 798 4.64 16.39 -18.39
N ASN A 799 3.95 17.35 -19.02
CA ASN A 799 4.03 17.63 -20.46
C ASN A 799 4.50 19.06 -20.73
N PRO A 800 5.72 19.45 -20.35
CA PRO A 800 6.19 20.83 -20.47
C PRO A 800 6.41 21.27 -21.95
N THR A 801 6.25 20.37 -22.92
CA THR A 801 6.52 20.67 -24.35
C THR A 801 5.46 21.58 -24.97
N ASP A 802 4.24 21.63 -24.46
CA ASP A 802 3.16 22.50 -24.92
C ASP A 802 2.98 23.77 -24.04
N ASN A 803 3.86 23.93 -23.03
CA ASN A 803 3.98 25.13 -22.21
C ASN A 803 4.68 26.29 -22.92
N ALA A 804 5.19 26.07 -24.11
CA ALA A 804 5.85 27.08 -24.90
C ALA A 804 5.43 27.00 -26.39
N THR A 805 5.28 28.16 -27.03
CA THR A 805 4.94 28.25 -28.43
C THR A 805 5.47 29.58 -29.01
N GLY A 806 5.26 29.84 -30.28
CA GLY A 806 5.72 31.08 -30.90
C GLY A 806 4.80 31.59 -32.01
N THR A 807 4.81 32.90 -32.22
CA THR A 807 4.08 33.59 -33.26
C THR A 807 5.04 34.40 -34.12
N VAL A 808 4.91 34.36 -35.45
CA VAL A 808 5.62 35.24 -36.35
C VAL A 808 4.78 36.50 -36.59
N VAL A 809 5.37 37.66 -36.30
CA VAL A 809 4.76 38.98 -36.60
C VAL A 809 5.54 39.63 -37.74
N PRO A 810 4.98 39.72 -38.96
CA PRO A 810 5.65 40.40 -40.07
C PRO A 810 5.62 41.89 -39.81
N VAL A 811 6.78 42.56 -39.75
CA VAL A 811 6.91 44.00 -39.64
C VAL A 811 7.33 44.53 -41.03
N ARG A 812 6.59 45.50 -41.58
CA ARG A 812 6.76 46.10 -42.92
C ARG A 812 7.09 47.57 -42.84
N ASP A 813 7.71 48.09 -43.88
CA ASP A 813 7.87 49.55 -44.03
C ASP A 813 6.50 50.22 -44.12
N ALA A 814 6.37 51.38 -43.52
CA ALA A 814 5.21 52.23 -43.75
C ALA A 814 5.10 52.57 -45.23
N PRO A 815 3.90 52.60 -45.86
CA PRO A 815 3.75 52.96 -47.23
C PRO A 815 4.32 54.37 -47.47
N ALA A 816 5.10 54.53 -48.55
CA ALA A 816 5.65 55.81 -48.90
C ALA A 816 4.49 56.85 -49.06
N PRO A 817 4.60 58.05 -48.53
CA PRO A 817 3.54 59.05 -48.65
C PRO A 817 3.24 59.25 -50.14
N THR A 818 1.98 59.14 -50.54
CA THR A 818 1.54 59.35 -51.92
C THR A 818 1.93 60.77 -52.28
N PRO A 819 2.72 61.03 -53.38
CA PRO A 819 3.02 62.41 -53.78
C PRO A 819 1.73 63.14 -54.07
N THR A 820 1.47 64.22 -53.28
CA THR A 820 0.36 65.17 -53.52
C THR A 820 0.60 65.96 -54.76
#